data_958cd9d2ea884a56000dfd7c4e3721d5
#
_entry.id   958cd9d2ea884a56000dfd7c4e3721d5
#
_cell.length_a   1.000
_cell.length_b   1.000
_cell.length_c   1.000
_cell.angle_alpha   90.00
_cell.angle_beta   90.00
_cell.angle_gamma   90.00
#
_symmetry.space_group_name_H-M   'P 1'
#
loop_
_entity.id
_entity.type
_entity.pdbx_description
1 polymer ?
#
loop_
_entity_poly.entity_id
_entity_poly.type
_entity_poly.pdbx_seq_one_letter_code
_entity_poly.pdbx_strand_id
1 'polypeptide(L)'
;METAEIVKIAVSAAPYSIDKPYDYLVPPELLETAVPGVRVTVPFGRGNRTSEGIILTRTPGEKMQGLKPLLSVLDRGPVLDGDGIALALWLRQRYFCTLFEAVKAILPAGLWYQIREVWHVAEGMDRCAADGAATGIRRAAPVLDALFAAGGSAELSVLEEACGKEAGTVLRALQKAGVTVCETAARRRIGDKSRRMVELAVSAEEAASLTEKRSSPQRREAVRLLAAEGRMSAAEVCYFTGVSMAALRGMEKAGIVAFSAEEELRLPDLTAVEPSGPIVLNEEQEAAFQCIRTLTKTGKPEAVLLQGVTGSGKTQVYLRLVQEILSRGRRAMVLVPEIVLTPQMMRRFSACFGDQVAMLHSSLRMTERYDQWKRIRRGEVQVVLGTRSAIFAPLKNVGLIVLDEEQESSYQSENPPRYHTRDVAKYLCARDKSTLVLGSATPAVETAWNAEHGIYHKALLRQRYNRQALPEVLVADLKQEIRAGNAGMVGQVLRTELEENLRRGEQSILLLNRRGSNRYLLCGECGHVPECPRCSVALTYHSANGRLMCHYCGHSERSSDTCPVCGGIMKHVGTGTQKVEEELHDLFPGTEVLRMDADTAAGRHEQLLDKFEREQIPILLGTQMVAKGLDFPQVTLVGVLAADLSLYVDNYRAAERTFSLLTQVVGRAGRGGSAGRAVIQTYTPENDVIQCAARQDYQGFYEREIRMRQLRRFPPFADLFTFTVSGTEEGAVLRAAVAVREELRRLCALPELAAGEPEVLGPAPAPVMKLNNRYRYRCLLVGKNDRPTREAVSWLLKAFANDRANRGMNLFVDCNSME
;
A
#
# COMPACT_ATOMS: atom_id res chain seq x y z
N MET A 1 38.64 32.82 0.06
CA MET A 1 37.88 31.75 -0.56
C MET A 1 36.46 32.23 -0.64
N GLU A 2 35.83 32.10 -1.80
CA GLU A 2 34.46 32.60 -2.03
C GLU A 2 33.49 31.68 -1.29
N THR A 3 32.77 32.19 -0.31
CA THR A 3 31.74 31.44 0.44
C THR A 3 30.53 31.17 -0.47
N ALA A 4 30.14 29.93 -0.58
CA ALA A 4 29.00 29.52 -1.38
C ALA A 4 28.02 28.68 -0.51
N GLU A 5 26.74 28.71 -0.82
CA GLU A 5 25.77 27.85 -0.22
C GLU A 5 25.73 26.48 -0.93
N ILE A 6 25.92 25.42 -0.14
CA ILE A 6 25.93 24.04 -0.64
C ILE A 6 24.71 23.30 -0.07
N VAL A 7 24.04 22.55 -0.93
CA VAL A 7 22.91 21.71 -0.56
C VAL A 7 23.20 20.24 -0.82
N LYS A 8 22.76 19.38 0.11
CA LYS A 8 22.79 17.93 -0.06
C LYS A 8 21.44 17.45 -0.58
N ILE A 9 21.44 16.70 -1.65
CA ILE A 9 20.24 16.32 -2.40
C ILE A 9 20.12 14.81 -2.54
N ALA A 10 18.92 14.28 -2.29
CA ALA A 10 18.50 12.95 -2.71
C ALA A 10 18.03 13.02 -4.17
N VAL A 11 18.72 12.34 -5.07
CA VAL A 11 18.49 12.42 -6.53
C VAL A 11 17.72 11.19 -7.02
N SER A 12 16.67 11.40 -7.81
CA SER A 12 15.78 10.34 -8.33
C SER A 12 16.46 9.33 -9.24
N ALA A 13 17.48 9.78 -9.98
CA ALA A 13 18.22 8.94 -10.93
C ALA A 13 19.34 8.12 -10.28
N ALA A 14 19.59 8.25 -8.97
CA ALA A 14 20.63 7.50 -8.27
C ALA A 14 20.15 6.07 -7.95
N PRO A 15 20.71 5.02 -8.59
CA PRO A 15 20.41 3.65 -8.19
C PRO A 15 21.06 3.33 -6.83
N TYR A 16 20.60 2.26 -6.17
CA TYR A 16 21.02 1.92 -4.81
C TYR A 16 22.55 1.82 -4.62
N SER A 17 23.26 1.36 -5.63
CA SER A 17 24.73 1.19 -5.60
C SER A 17 25.52 2.50 -5.36
N ILE A 18 24.97 3.61 -5.81
CA ILE A 18 25.59 4.93 -5.68
C ILE A 18 24.72 5.88 -4.85
N ASP A 19 23.66 5.36 -4.22
CA ASP A 19 22.72 6.18 -3.46
C ASP A 19 23.40 6.79 -2.22
N LYS A 20 23.49 8.11 -2.23
CA LYS A 20 23.95 8.97 -1.15
C LYS A 20 23.39 10.38 -1.34
N PRO A 21 23.41 11.24 -0.35
CA PRO A 21 23.22 12.68 -0.58
C PRO A 21 24.32 13.22 -1.47
N TYR A 22 23.96 13.98 -2.51
CA TYR A 22 24.89 14.61 -3.45
C TYR A 22 24.96 16.11 -3.19
N ASP A 23 26.17 16.66 -3.26
CA ASP A 23 26.44 18.09 -3.05
C ASP A 23 26.24 18.87 -4.33
N TYR A 24 25.52 20.01 -4.24
CA TYR A 24 25.27 20.96 -5.33
C TYR A 24 25.43 22.38 -4.81
N LEU A 25 25.85 23.28 -5.73
CA LEU A 25 25.89 24.72 -5.46
C LEU A 25 24.50 25.33 -5.63
N VAL A 26 24.17 26.28 -4.75
CA VAL A 26 22.95 27.07 -4.87
C VAL A 26 23.31 28.35 -5.65
N PRO A 27 22.72 28.56 -6.85
CA PRO A 27 22.87 29.82 -7.57
C PRO A 27 22.30 31.00 -6.78
N PRO A 28 22.86 32.22 -6.95
CA PRO A 28 22.41 33.42 -6.20
C PRO A 28 20.92 33.70 -6.32
N GLU A 29 20.34 33.48 -7.48
CA GLU A 29 18.91 33.67 -7.77
C GLU A 29 17.99 32.68 -7.07
N LEU A 30 18.52 31.54 -6.58
CA LEU A 30 17.76 30.49 -5.89
C LEU A 30 17.99 30.46 -4.37
N LEU A 31 18.79 31.37 -3.82
CA LEU A 31 19.15 31.39 -2.40
C LEU A 31 17.95 31.46 -1.46
N GLU A 32 16.94 32.24 -1.79
CA GLU A 32 15.74 32.39 -0.94
C GLU A 32 14.83 31.16 -0.99
N THR A 33 14.80 30.45 -2.11
CA THR A 33 13.86 29.36 -2.38
C THR A 33 14.44 27.96 -2.16
N ALA A 34 15.77 27.80 -2.28
CA ALA A 34 16.48 26.53 -2.12
C ALA A 34 16.68 26.18 -0.64
N VAL A 35 15.59 25.84 0.06
CA VAL A 35 15.60 25.45 1.48
C VAL A 35 15.39 23.93 1.65
N PRO A 36 15.81 23.34 2.78
CA PRO A 36 15.56 21.90 3.04
C PRO A 36 14.10 21.53 2.88
N GLY A 37 13.84 20.40 2.23
CA GLY A 37 12.52 19.87 1.97
C GLY A 37 11.82 20.35 0.70
N VAL A 38 12.43 21.25 -0.09
CA VAL A 38 11.92 21.60 -1.43
C VAL A 38 12.45 20.63 -2.49
N ARG A 39 11.65 20.41 -3.52
CA ARG A 39 12.09 19.64 -4.69
C ARG A 39 12.79 20.55 -5.67
N VAL A 40 13.79 20.00 -6.34
CA VAL A 40 14.65 20.71 -7.27
C VAL A 40 14.92 19.88 -8.52
N THR A 41 15.36 20.52 -9.58
CA THR A 41 15.98 19.84 -10.71
C THR A 41 17.48 20.03 -10.66
N VAL A 42 18.21 18.96 -10.95
CA VAL A 42 19.68 18.92 -10.90
C VAL A 42 20.26 18.19 -12.09
N PRO A 43 21.46 18.57 -12.56
CA PRO A 43 22.20 17.82 -13.58
C PRO A 43 22.88 16.60 -12.94
N PHE A 44 22.49 15.38 -13.33
CA PHE A 44 23.02 14.14 -12.74
C PHE A 44 23.77 13.27 -13.76
N GLY A 45 24.78 12.55 -13.27
CA GLY A 45 25.61 11.63 -14.06
C GLY A 45 26.60 12.32 -15.01
N ARG A 46 27.31 11.53 -15.81
CA ARG A 46 28.33 12.05 -16.77
C ARG A 46 27.71 12.87 -17.92
N GLY A 47 26.46 12.56 -18.28
CA GLY A 47 25.72 13.26 -19.34
C GLY A 47 24.89 14.44 -18.86
N ASN A 48 25.03 14.90 -17.63
CA ASN A 48 24.27 16.03 -17.05
C ASN A 48 22.74 15.93 -17.29
N ARG A 49 22.19 14.70 -17.23
CA ARG A 49 20.76 14.51 -17.42
C ARG A 49 19.99 15.20 -16.31
N THR A 50 19.02 16.02 -16.67
CA THR A 50 18.13 16.66 -15.70
C THR A 50 17.37 15.61 -14.90
N SER A 51 17.48 15.68 -13.58
CA SER A 51 16.86 14.75 -12.67
C SER A 51 16.18 15.50 -11.53
N GLU A 52 15.05 14.99 -11.06
CA GLU A 52 14.38 15.52 -9.87
C GLU A 52 15.14 15.10 -8.62
N GLY A 53 15.18 15.98 -7.63
CA GLY A 53 15.76 15.71 -6.33
C GLY A 53 15.03 16.47 -5.23
N ILE A 54 15.38 16.17 -3.99
CA ILE A 54 14.89 16.90 -2.81
C ILE A 54 16.07 17.36 -1.96
N ILE A 55 16.04 18.60 -1.52
CA ILE A 55 17.06 19.15 -0.63
C ILE A 55 16.87 18.56 0.78
N LEU A 56 17.93 17.98 1.33
CA LEU A 56 17.95 17.39 2.67
C LEU A 56 18.52 18.36 3.70
N THR A 57 19.65 18.99 3.34
CA THR A 57 20.34 19.96 4.19
C THR A 57 20.92 21.07 3.33
N ARG A 58 21.11 22.24 3.94
CA ARG A 58 21.79 23.39 3.37
C ARG A 58 22.82 23.90 4.37
N THR A 59 24.03 24.14 3.91
CA THR A 59 25.15 24.61 4.75
C THR A 59 26.03 25.56 3.95
N PRO A 60 26.54 26.64 4.59
CA PRO A 60 27.59 27.44 3.98
C PRO A 60 28.85 26.59 3.84
N GLY A 61 29.55 26.76 2.76
CA GLY A 61 30.79 26.02 2.46
C GLY A 61 31.70 26.80 1.51
N GLU A 62 32.89 26.27 1.27
CA GLU A 62 33.80 26.79 0.26
C GLU A 62 33.35 26.30 -1.12
N LYS A 63 33.46 27.20 -2.11
CA LYS A 63 33.17 26.86 -3.53
C LYS A 63 34.22 25.86 -4.01
N MET A 64 33.92 24.57 -3.95
CA MET A 64 34.79 23.50 -4.44
C MET A 64 34.72 23.44 -5.97
N GLN A 65 35.88 23.34 -6.64
CA GLN A 65 35.93 23.10 -8.06
C GLN A 65 35.25 21.78 -8.42
N GLY A 66 34.30 21.81 -9.37
CA GLY A 66 33.59 20.64 -9.88
C GLY A 66 32.21 20.40 -9.28
N LEU A 67 31.74 21.17 -8.31
CA LEU A 67 30.36 21.11 -7.86
C LEU A 67 29.42 21.69 -8.93
N LYS A 68 28.38 20.94 -9.27
CA LYS A 68 27.36 21.36 -10.23
C LYS A 68 26.32 22.26 -9.56
N PRO A 69 25.82 23.30 -10.27
CA PRO A 69 24.73 24.13 -9.73
C PRO A 69 23.38 23.44 -9.80
N LEU A 70 22.43 23.88 -8.95
CA LEU A 70 20.99 23.61 -9.11
C LEU A 70 20.51 24.21 -10.43
N LEU A 71 19.54 23.57 -11.06
CA LEU A 71 18.88 24.09 -12.26
C LEU A 71 17.62 24.91 -11.92
N SER A 72 16.78 24.40 -11.06
CA SER A 72 15.56 25.10 -10.63
C SER A 72 15.00 24.56 -9.32
N VAL A 73 14.20 25.38 -8.64
CA VAL A 73 13.38 24.99 -7.51
C VAL A 73 11.94 24.78 -7.99
N LEU A 74 11.34 23.64 -7.64
CA LEU A 74 10.03 23.22 -8.16
C LEU A 74 8.87 23.64 -7.26
N ASP A 75 9.11 23.88 -5.98
CA ASP A 75 8.09 24.18 -4.98
C ASP A 75 8.22 25.60 -4.44
N ARG A 76 7.09 26.22 -4.10
CA ARG A 76 7.06 27.51 -3.43
C ARG A 76 7.49 27.46 -1.95
N GLY A 77 7.65 26.28 -1.40
CA GLY A 77 8.09 26.05 -0.01
C GLY A 77 8.27 24.56 0.28
N PRO A 78 8.84 24.20 1.43
CA PRO A 78 9.17 22.81 1.76
C PRO A 78 7.95 21.90 1.65
N VAL A 79 8.01 20.82 0.87
CA VAL A 79 6.98 19.77 0.80
C VAL A 79 7.24 18.67 1.85
N LEU A 80 8.47 18.58 2.34
CA LEU A 80 8.92 17.69 3.40
C LEU A 80 9.59 18.53 4.50
N ASP A 81 9.19 18.34 5.74
CA ASP A 81 9.83 19.00 6.88
C ASP A 81 11.01 18.18 7.45
N GLY A 82 11.65 18.70 8.48
CA GLY A 82 12.80 18.01 9.12
C GLY A 82 12.46 16.62 9.64
N ASP A 83 11.26 16.43 10.17
CA ASP A 83 10.77 15.14 10.66
C ASP A 83 10.59 14.14 9.50
N GLY A 84 10.06 14.61 8.39
CA GLY A 84 9.93 13.81 7.17
C GLY A 84 11.28 13.43 6.57
N ILE A 85 12.26 14.33 6.59
CA ILE A 85 13.64 14.03 6.18
C ILE A 85 14.25 12.97 7.09
N ALA A 86 14.09 13.10 8.42
CA ALA A 86 14.59 12.11 9.39
C ALA A 86 13.92 10.74 9.19
N LEU A 87 12.61 10.72 8.93
CA LEU A 87 11.88 9.49 8.59
C LEU A 87 12.40 8.85 7.29
N ALA A 88 12.68 9.64 6.26
CA ALA A 88 13.23 9.12 5.00
C ALA A 88 14.62 8.48 5.20
N LEU A 89 15.47 9.09 6.01
CA LEU A 89 16.79 8.53 6.36
C LEU A 89 16.65 7.22 7.15
N TRP A 90 15.70 7.15 8.08
CA TRP A 90 15.41 5.93 8.84
C TRP A 90 14.87 4.81 7.94
N LEU A 91 13.91 5.11 7.05
CA LEU A 91 13.36 4.15 6.08
C LEU A 91 14.46 3.57 5.18
N ARG A 92 15.37 4.42 4.67
CA ARG A 92 16.50 3.99 3.85
C ARG A 92 17.37 2.95 4.57
N GLN A 93 17.70 3.21 5.83
CA GLN A 93 18.55 2.32 6.64
C GLN A 93 17.83 1.03 7.04
N ARG A 94 16.53 1.13 7.29
CA ARG A 94 15.74 -0.01 7.79
C ARG A 94 15.32 -0.96 6.68
N TYR A 95 15.03 -0.45 5.47
CA TYR A 95 14.40 -1.21 4.39
C TYR A 95 15.20 -1.26 3.09
N PHE A 96 16.48 -0.93 3.12
CA PHE A 96 17.42 -1.09 2.01
C PHE A 96 16.92 -0.49 0.69
N CYS A 97 16.33 0.68 0.74
CA CYS A 97 15.87 1.45 -0.41
C CYS A 97 16.78 2.63 -0.69
N THR A 98 16.61 3.27 -1.83
CA THR A 98 17.25 4.56 -2.09
C THR A 98 16.61 5.66 -1.26
N LEU A 99 17.36 6.72 -1.01
CA LEU A 99 16.84 7.86 -0.26
C LEU A 99 15.66 8.52 -0.97
N PHE A 100 15.71 8.57 -2.30
CA PHE A 100 14.60 9.11 -3.10
C PHE A 100 13.35 8.22 -3.07
N GLU A 101 13.49 6.88 -3.06
CA GLU A 101 12.36 5.96 -2.87
C GLU A 101 11.71 6.16 -1.50
N ALA A 102 12.50 6.37 -0.44
CA ALA A 102 11.98 6.67 0.89
C ALA A 102 11.16 7.98 0.90
N VAL A 103 11.69 9.05 0.30
CA VAL A 103 10.97 10.33 0.15
C VAL A 103 9.70 10.15 -0.68
N LYS A 104 9.78 9.39 -1.78
CA LYS A 104 8.64 9.11 -2.66
C LYS A 104 7.51 8.36 -1.96
N ALA A 105 7.82 7.51 -0.98
CA ALA A 105 6.80 6.83 -0.18
C ALA A 105 6.09 7.77 0.79
N ILE A 106 6.79 8.78 1.32
CA ILE A 106 6.24 9.74 2.28
C ILE A 106 5.34 10.77 1.59
N LEU A 107 5.68 11.18 0.37
CA LEU A 107 4.94 12.22 -0.36
C LEU A 107 3.85 11.62 -1.24
N PRO A 108 2.68 12.28 -1.38
CA PRO A 108 1.61 11.78 -2.22
C PRO A 108 1.99 11.75 -3.70
N ALA A 109 1.53 10.73 -4.41
CA ALA A 109 1.87 10.50 -5.83
C ALA A 109 1.53 11.70 -6.75
N GLY A 110 0.55 12.52 -6.39
CA GLY A 110 0.14 13.70 -7.16
C GLY A 110 1.13 14.85 -7.14
N LEU A 111 2.07 14.87 -6.19
CA LEU A 111 3.09 15.91 -6.12
C LEU A 111 4.16 15.79 -7.19
N TRP A 112 4.46 14.56 -7.66
CA TRP A 112 5.61 14.34 -8.55
C TRP A 112 5.45 15.04 -9.90
N TYR A 113 6.55 15.65 -10.36
CA TYR A 113 6.60 16.25 -11.68
C TYR A 113 6.85 15.20 -12.75
N GLN A 114 6.27 15.42 -13.92
CA GLN A 114 6.76 14.81 -15.15
C GLN A 114 7.74 15.80 -15.77
N ILE A 115 9.01 15.42 -15.76
CA ILE A 115 10.03 16.14 -16.49
C ILE A 115 9.86 15.76 -17.96
N ARG A 116 9.46 16.72 -18.81
CA ARG A 116 9.32 16.54 -20.24
C ARG A 116 10.41 17.32 -20.94
N GLU A 117 11.17 16.66 -21.75
CA GLU A 117 12.11 17.30 -22.66
C GLU A 117 11.33 17.71 -23.91
N VAL A 118 11.14 19.01 -24.12
CA VAL A 118 10.60 19.57 -25.36
C VAL A 118 11.75 20.07 -26.20
N TRP A 119 11.85 19.52 -27.37
CA TRP A 119 12.92 19.86 -28.30
C TRP A 119 12.40 20.83 -29.34
N HIS A 120 13.16 21.91 -29.57
CA HIS A 120 12.87 22.97 -30.53
C HIS A 120 13.97 23.03 -31.56
N VAL A 121 13.60 23.40 -32.77
CA VAL A 121 14.60 23.86 -33.76
C VAL A 121 15.16 25.19 -33.27
N ALA A 122 16.45 25.40 -33.41
CA ALA A 122 17.10 26.65 -32.99
C ALA A 122 16.51 27.85 -33.76
N GLU A 123 16.39 28.99 -33.07
CA GLU A 123 15.77 30.19 -33.63
C GLU A 123 16.47 30.65 -34.93
N GLY A 124 15.69 30.93 -35.96
CA GLY A 124 16.17 31.33 -37.27
C GLY A 124 16.72 30.19 -38.16
N MET A 125 16.60 28.93 -37.71
CA MET A 125 17.11 27.78 -38.50
C MET A 125 15.99 27.14 -39.34
N ASP A 126 16.19 27.20 -40.66
CA ASP A 126 15.33 26.52 -41.62
C ASP A 126 15.77 25.05 -41.85
N ARG A 127 14.99 24.29 -42.61
CA ARG A 127 15.28 22.89 -42.89
C ARG A 127 16.60 22.66 -43.61
N CYS A 128 16.96 23.52 -44.57
CA CYS A 128 18.19 23.40 -45.33
C CYS A 128 19.44 23.68 -44.48
N ALA A 129 19.39 24.72 -43.66
CA ALA A 129 20.44 25.04 -42.71
C ALA A 129 20.64 23.93 -41.68
N ALA A 130 19.53 23.34 -41.18
CA ALA A 130 19.57 22.24 -40.27
C ALA A 130 20.20 20.98 -40.86
N ASP A 131 19.88 20.62 -42.07
CA ASP A 131 20.51 19.51 -42.78
C ASP A 131 22.02 19.73 -43.02
N GLY A 132 22.40 20.96 -43.38
CA GLY A 132 23.81 21.33 -43.53
C GLY A 132 24.60 21.17 -42.24
N ALA A 133 24.05 21.68 -41.13
CA ALA A 133 24.68 21.60 -39.82
C ALA A 133 24.63 20.18 -39.20
N ALA A 134 23.70 19.34 -39.63
CA ALA A 134 23.55 17.95 -39.19
C ALA A 134 24.46 16.98 -39.99
N THR A 135 25.23 17.44 -40.93
CA THR A 135 26.12 16.61 -41.76
C THR A 135 27.05 15.77 -40.85
N GLY A 136 27.02 14.44 -41.05
CA GLY A 136 27.80 13.49 -40.23
C GLY A 136 27.08 12.94 -38.99
N ILE A 137 25.90 13.44 -38.63
CA ILE A 137 25.11 12.89 -37.54
C ILE A 137 24.21 11.78 -38.09
N ARG A 138 24.53 10.55 -37.69
CA ARG A 138 23.76 9.37 -38.12
C ARG A 138 22.30 9.48 -37.65
N ARG A 139 21.33 9.21 -38.55
CA ARG A 139 19.87 9.29 -38.30
C ARG A 139 19.35 10.70 -37.98
N ALA A 140 20.04 11.76 -38.33
CA ALA A 140 19.56 13.12 -38.11
C ALA A 140 18.31 13.42 -38.96
N ALA A 141 18.30 13.02 -40.25
CA ALA A 141 17.23 13.35 -41.17
C ALA A 141 15.84 12.92 -40.69
N PRO A 142 15.56 11.66 -40.28
CA PRO A 142 14.24 11.27 -39.77
C PRO A 142 13.80 12.07 -38.55
N VAL A 143 14.74 12.40 -37.62
CA VAL A 143 14.41 13.15 -36.40
C VAL A 143 14.11 14.62 -36.74
N LEU A 144 14.85 15.23 -37.69
CA LEU A 144 14.57 16.56 -38.17
C LEU A 144 13.23 16.62 -38.94
N ASP A 145 12.95 15.61 -39.79
CA ASP A 145 11.66 15.50 -40.49
C ASP A 145 10.49 15.49 -39.51
N ALA A 146 10.58 14.67 -38.48
CA ALA A 146 9.52 14.58 -37.44
C ALA A 146 9.39 15.90 -36.67
N LEU A 147 10.51 16.55 -36.32
CA LEU A 147 10.52 17.81 -35.60
C LEU A 147 9.94 18.98 -36.44
N PHE A 148 10.32 19.09 -37.70
CA PHE A 148 9.76 20.11 -38.58
C PHE A 148 8.31 19.86 -38.96
N ALA A 149 7.90 18.58 -39.13
CA ALA A 149 6.49 18.20 -39.30
C ALA A 149 5.62 18.58 -38.09
N ALA A 150 6.18 18.55 -36.87
CA ALA A 150 5.54 19.00 -35.65
C ALA A 150 5.59 20.55 -35.44
N GLY A 151 5.91 21.32 -36.48
CA GLY A 151 5.96 22.79 -36.37
C GLY A 151 7.24 23.32 -35.69
N GLY A 152 8.33 22.58 -35.72
CA GLY A 152 9.62 22.96 -35.14
C GLY A 152 9.73 22.74 -33.61
N SER A 153 8.75 22.14 -33.00
CA SER A 153 8.71 21.85 -31.56
C SER A 153 7.98 20.53 -31.27
N ALA A 154 8.61 19.62 -30.51
CA ALA A 154 7.98 18.37 -30.11
C ALA A 154 8.56 17.82 -28.79
N GLU A 155 7.72 17.07 -28.04
CA GLU A 155 8.18 16.32 -26.86
C GLU A 155 9.07 15.14 -27.31
N LEU A 156 10.10 14.81 -26.51
CA LEU A 156 10.98 13.67 -26.76
C LEU A 156 10.20 12.36 -26.95
N SER A 157 9.17 12.13 -26.17
CA SER A 157 8.32 10.93 -26.27
C SER A 157 7.66 10.76 -27.64
N VAL A 158 7.21 11.84 -28.23
CA VAL A 158 6.60 11.86 -29.58
C VAL A 158 7.66 11.55 -30.64
N LEU A 159 8.86 12.13 -30.51
CA LEU A 159 9.97 11.87 -31.40
C LEU A 159 10.53 10.44 -31.26
N GLU A 160 10.55 9.88 -30.05
CA GLU A 160 10.93 8.48 -29.83
C GLU A 160 9.89 7.49 -30.39
N GLU A 161 8.61 7.82 -30.37
CA GLU A 161 7.57 7.02 -31.00
C GLU A 161 7.68 7.04 -32.53
N ALA A 162 7.99 8.20 -33.11
CA ALA A 162 8.11 8.34 -34.56
C ALA A 162 9.46 7.81 -35.12
N CYS A 163 10.57 8.01 -34.40
CA CYS A 163 11.93 7.77 -34.91
C CYS A 163 12.69 6.66 -34.15
N GLY A 164 12.09 6.08 -33.11
CA GLY A 164 12.70 5.07 -32.25
C GLY A 164 13.49 5.64 -31.07
N LYS A 165 13.82 4.76 -30.13
CA LYS A 165 14.45 5.10 -28.80
C LYS A 165 15.79 5.82 -28.91
N GLU A 166 16.42 5.84 -30.09
CA GLU A 166 17.67 6.52 -30.31
C GLU A 166 17.52 8.04 -30.60
N ALA A 167 16.26 8.51 -30.80
CA ALA A 167 15.95 9.90 -31.10
C ALA A 167 16.60 10.89 -30.11
N GLY A 168 16.53 10.59 -28.80
CA GLY A 168 17.13 11.41 -27.76
C GLY A 168 18.66 11.55 -27.86
N THR A 169 19.35 10.54 -28.38
CA THR A 169 20.80 10.60 -28.60
C THR A 169 21.12 11.47 -29.80
N VAL A 170 20.34 11.35 -30.87
CA VAL A 170 20.47 12.15 -32.10
C VAL A 170 20.17 13.63 -31.82
N LEU A 171 19.09 13.91 -31.07
CA LEU A 171 18.72 15.28 -30.66
C LEU A 171 19.83 15.98 -29.85
N ARG A 172 20.49 15.26 -28.95
CA ARG A 172 21.66 15.82 -28.22
C ARG A 172 22.89 16.07 -29.10
N ALA A 173 23.08 15.25 -30.14
CA ALA A 173 24.14 15.52 -31.14
C ALA A 173 23.77 16.74 -31.98
N LEU A 174 22.50 16.89 -32.38
CA LEU A 174 22.00 18.08 -33.08
C LEU A 174 22.06 19.34 -32.20
N GLN A 175 21.84 19.23 -30.89
CA GLN A 175 22.03 20.34 -29.95
C GLN A 175 23.49 20.80 -29.88
N LYS A 176 24.43 19.87 -29.85
CA LYS A 176 25.87 20.21 -29.92
C LYS A 176 26.29 20.90 -31.25
N ALA A 177 25.56 20.55 -32.30
CA ALA A 177 25.75 21.19 -33.63
C ALA A 177 24.97 22.53 -33.77
N GLY A 178 24.27 22.95 -32.70
CA GLY A 178 23.50 24.20 -32.69
C GLY A 178 22.17 24.14 -33.46
N VAL A 179 21.73 22.94 -33.87
CA VAL A 179 20.50 22.74 -34.68
C VAL A 179 19.25 22.70 -33.84
N THR A 180 19.34 22.14 -32.64
CA THR A 180 18.18 22.00 -31.74
C THR A 180 18.47 22.57 -30.39
N VAL A 181 17.42 23.01 -29.70
CA VAL A 181 17.44 23.47 -28.29
C VAL A 181 16.48 22.59 -27.50
N CYS A 182 16.94 22.14 -26.33
CA CYS A 182 16.08 21.38 -25.40
C CYS A 182 15.57 22.31 -24.30
N GLU A 183 14.28 22.44 -24.22
CA GLU A 183 13.61 23.06 -23.08
C GLU A 183 13.10 21.96 -22.16
N THR A 184 13.48 22.02 -20.90
CA THR A 184 12.99 21.06 -19.89
C THR A 184 11.81 21.66 -19.17
N ALA A 185 10.61 21.22 -19.53
CA ALA A 185 9.37 21.62 -18.87
C ALA A 185 9.06 20.63 -17.74
N ALA A 186 9.07 21.10 -16.51
CA ALA A 186 8.57 20.35 -15.36
C ALA A 186 7.09 20.65 -15.16
N ARG A 187 6.21 19.70 -15.50
CA ARG A 187 4.75 19.86 -15.30
C ARG A 187 4.30 19.01 -14.13
N ARG A 188 3.59 19.61 -13.17
CA ARG A 188 2.93 18.86 -12.10
C ARG A 188 1.93 17.88 -12.70
N ARG A 189 1.88 16.65 -12.17
CA ARG A 189 0.85 15.66 -12.56
C ARG A 189 -0.54 16.15 -12.24
N ILE A 190 -0.68 16.92 -11.15
CA ILE A 190 -1.95 17.45 -10.66
C ILE A 190 -1.78 18.94 -10.42
N GLY A 191 -2.67 19.74 -11.04
CA GLY A 191 -2.84 21.16 -10.77
C GLY A 191 -3.83 21.40 -9.63
N ASP A 192 -3.66 22.51 -8.92
CA ASP A 192 -4.67 22.98 -7.98
C ASP A 192 -5.92 23.38 -8.76
N LYS A 193 -7.11 22.94 -8.27
CA LYS A 193 -8.39 23.42 -8.80
C LYS A 193 -8.63 24.78 -8.18
N SER A 194 -8.88 25.79 -9.00
CA SER A 194 -9.23 27.11 -8.54
C SER A 194 -10.58 27.52 -9.08
N ARG A 195 -11.39 28.11 -8.21
CA ARG A 195 -12.65 28.76 -8.55
C ARG A 195 -12.38 30.24 -8.75
N ARG A 196 -12.86 30.81 -9.83
CA ARG A 196 -12.77 32.24 -10.04
C ARG A 196 -13.80 32.94 -9.19
N MET A 197 -13.34 33.79 -8.29
CA MET A 197 -14.17 34.63 -7.47
C MET A 197 -14.22 36.04 -8.07
N VAL A 198 -15.31 36.70 -7.87
CA VAL A 198 -15.55 38.08 -8.32
C VAL A 198 -16.01 38.87 -7.11
N GLU A 199 -15.47 40.06 -6.94
CA GLU A 199 -15.87 41.04 -5.94
C GLU A 199 -15.86 42.45 -6.56
N LEU A 200 -16.52 43.41 -5.92
CA LEU A 200 -16.45 44.82 -6.36
C LEU A 200 -15.04 45.34 -6.09
N ALA A 201 -14.45 45.98 -7.10
CA ALA A 201 -13.14 46.62 -7.00
C ALA A 201 -13.24 48.05 -6.42
N VAL A 202 -14.44 48.59 -6.37
CA VAL A 202 -14.78 49.95 -5.90
C VAL A 202 -15.97 49.89 -4.94
N SER A 203 -16.33 50.99 -4.28
CA SER A 203 -17.50 51.01 -3.41
C SER A 203 -18.81 50.68 -4.16
N ALA A 204 -19.79 50.11 -3.45
CA ALA A 204 -21.08 49.75 -4.06
C ALA A 204 -21.79 50.94 -4.74
N GLU A 205 -21.66 52.15 -4.19
CA GLU A 205 -22.23 53.38 -4.73
C GLU A 205 -21.51 53.76 -6.04
N GLU A 206 -20.20 53.65 -6.07
CA GLU A 206 -19.39 53.99 -7.24
C GLU A 206 -19.60 52.96 -8.35
N ALA A 207 -19.65 51.66 -8.03
CA ALA A 207 -19.95 50.58 -8.97
C ALA A 207 -21.36 50.79 -9.60
N ALA A 208 -22.36 51.16 -8.79
CA ALA A 208 -23.70 51.45 -9.27
C ALA A 208 -23.71 52.65 -10.25
N SER A 209 -23.04 53.74 -9.90
CA SER A 209 -22.91 54.92 -10.76
C SER A 209 -22.23 54.65 -12.09
N LEU A 210 -21.14 53.85 -12.09
CA LEU A 210 -20.40 53.43 -13.29
C LEU A 210 -21.25 52.53 -14.22
N THR A 211 -22.25 51.84 -13.68
CA THR A 211 -23.12 50.92 -14.43
C THR A 211 -24.47 51.55 -14.83
N GLU A 212 -24.90 52.70 -14.27
CA GLU A 212 -26.22 53.31 -14.54
C GLU A 212 -26.40 53.79 -15.98
N LYS A 213 -25.40 54.42 -16.60
CA LYS A 213 -25.59 55.19 -17.84
C LYS A 213 -25.40 54.43 -19.17
N ARG A 214 -24.79 53.24 -19.19
CA ARG A 214 -24.51 52.50 -20.43
C ARG A 214 -24.45 50.96 -20.27
N SER A 215 -24.95 50.37 -19.18
CA SER A 215 -24.80 48.94 -18.91
C SER A 215 -26.11 48.16 -19.12
N SER A 216 -26.00 46.92 -19.55
CA SER A 216 -27.13 45.99 -19.67
C SER A 216 -27.78 45.73 -18.29
N PRO A 217 -29.09 45.40 -18.24
CA PRO A 217 -29.76 45.05 -16.99
C PRO A 217 -29.01 44.02 -16.18
N GLN A 218 -28.41 42.99 -16.85
CA GLN A 218 -27.66 41.94 -16.22
C GLN A 218 -26.40 42.43 -15.50
N ARG A 219 -25.67 43.44 -16.03
CA ARG A 219 -24.51 44.03 -15.37
C ARG A 219 -24.90 44.81 -14.11
N ARG A 220 -26.02 45.52 -14.13
CA ARG A 220 -26.56 46.24 -12.96
C ARG A 220 -26.95 45.24 -11.88
N GLU A 221 -27.58 44.13 -12.28
CA GLU A 221 -27.95 43.06 -11.34
C GLU A 221 -26.73 42.41 -10.73
N ALA A 222 -25.68 42.19 -11.52
CA ALA A 222 -24.41 41.66 -11.00
C ALA A 222 -23.75 42.57 -9.96
N VAL A 223 -23.77 43.90 -10.18
CA VAL A 223 -23.28 44.87 -9.20
C VAL A 223 -24.14 44.85 -7.92
N ARG A 224 -25.48 44.80 -8.05
CA ARG A 224 -26.38 44.70 -6.89
C ARG A 224 -26.14 43.45 -6.08
N LEU A 225 -26.02 42.28 -6.77
CA LEU A 225 -25.75 41.00 -6.13
C LEU A 225 -24.41 41.02 -5.38
N LEU A 226 -23.34 41.51 -6.03
CA LEU A 226 -22.03 41.64 -5.41
C LEU A 226 -21.99 42.68 -4.27
N ALA A 227 -22.82 43.71 -4.34
CA ALA A 227 -22.95 44.67 -3.25
C ALA A 227 -23.65 44.08 -2.02
N ALA A 228 -24.63 43.17 -2.21
CA ALA A 228 -25.37 42.51 -1.15
C ALA A 228 -24.62 41.36 -0.52
N GLU A 229 -24.05 40.49 -1.36
CA GLU A 229 -23.43 39.20 -0.94
C GLU A 229 -21.90 39.30 -0.82
N GLY A 230 -21.28 40.36 -1.32
CA GLY A 230 -19.84 40.55 -1.32
C GLY A 230 -19.15 39.68 -2.39
N ARG A 231 -18.16 38.91 -1.98
CA ARG A 231 -17.33 38.06 -2.86
C ARG A 231 -18.05 36.75 -3.22
N MET A 232 -18.28 36.51 -4.51
CA MET A 232 -18.97 35.32 -5.03
C MET A 232 -18.17 34.65 -6.16
N SER A 233 -18.52 33.40 -6.50
CA SER A 233 -17.93 32.78 -7.69
C SER A 233 -18.48 33.40 -8.97
N ALA A 234 -17.62 33.56 -9.95
CA ALA A 234 -18.01 34.10 -11.26
C ALA A 234 -19.14 33.30 -11.93
N ALA A 235 -19.17 31.96 -11.69
CA ALA A 235 -20.21 31.07 -12.19
C ALA A 235 -21.59 31.36 -11.53
N GLU A 236 -21.62 31.56 -10.22
CA GLU A 236 -22.83 31.91 -9.46
C GLU A 236 -23.35 33.29 -9.88
N VAL A 237 -22.45 34.29 -9.99
CA VAL A 237 -22.84 35.60 -10.49
C VAL A 237 -23.45 35.49 -11.89
N CYS A 238 -22.84 34.71 -12.80
CA CYS A 238 -23.40 34.49 -14.14
C CYS A 238 -24.75 33.77 -14.07
N TYR A 239 -24.92 32.79 -13.20
CA TYR A 239 -26.14 32.00 -13.06
C TYR A 239 -27.32 32.86 -12.53
N PHE A 240 -27.09 33.59 -11.45
CA PHE A 240 -28.16 34.36 -10.80
C PHE A 240 -28.54 35.63 -11.56
N THR A 241 -27.61 36.25 -12.27
CA THR A 241 -27.86 37.57 -12.92
C THR A 241 -27.99 37.49 -14.43
N GLY A 242 -27.69 36.32 -15.02
CA GLY A 242 -27.64 36.13 -16.47
C GLY A 242 -26.51 36.90 -17.17
N VAL A 243 -25.55 37.46 -16.42
CA VAL A 243 -24.41 38.17 -16.99
C VAL A 243 -23.42 37.14 -17.59
N SER A 244 -22.89 37.41 -18.77
CA SER A 244 -21.91 36.51 -19.37
C SER A 244 -20.52 36.74 -18.76
N MET A 245 -19.69 35.67 -18.78
CA MET A 245 -18.28 35.75 -18.36
C MET A 245 -17.50 36.83 -19.14
N ALA A 246 -17.80 37.01 -20.43
CA ALA A 246 -17.20 38.08 -21.24
C ALA A 246 -17.57 39.46 -20.73
N ALA A 247 -18.84 39.65 -20.28
CA ALA A 247 -19.28 40.91 -19.70
C ALA A 247 -18.63 41.20 -18.35
N LEU A 248 -18.43 40.19 -17.49
CA LEU A 248 -17.69 40.30 -16.23
C LEU A 248 -16.23 40.71 -16.47
N ARG A 249 -15.54 40.13 -17.47
CA ARG A 249 -14.19 40.54 -17.87
C ARG A 249 -14.15 41.97 -18.40
N GLY A 250 -15.23 42.42 -19.09
CA GLY A 250 -15.39 43.80 -19.47
C GLY A 250 -15.51 44.74 -18.28
N MET A 251 -16.22 44.32 -17.23
CA MET A 251 -16.34 45.08 -15.97
C MET A 251 -15.00 45.10 -15.20
N GLU A 252 -14.20 44.04 -15.25
CA GLU A 252 -12.85 44.03 -14.70
C GLU A 252 -11.95 45.06 -15.39
N LYS A 253 -11.95 45.07 -16.72
CA LYS A 253 -11.19 46.05 -17.50
C LYS A 253 -11.63 47.52 -17.24
N ALA A 254 -12.89 47.67 -16.85
CA ALA A 254 -13.44 48.98 -16.45
C ALA A 254 -13.18 49.31 -14.97
N GLY A 255 -12.50 48.49 -14.22
CA GLY A 255 -12.18 48.69 -12.80
C GLY A 255 -13.38 48.55 -11.86
N ILE A 256 -14.50 47.97 -12.31
CA ILE A 256 -15.74 47.84 -11.50
C ILE A 256 -15.67 46.60 -10.61
N VAL A 257 -15.15 45.50 -11.14
CA VAL A 257 -15.00 44.23 -10.42
C VAL A 257 -13.54 43.76 -10.48
N ALA A 258 -13.13 43.00 -9.48
CA ALA A 258 -11.86 42.32 -9.44
C ALA A 258 -12.06 40.80 -9.42
N PHE A 259 -11.26 40.08 -10.20
CA PHE A 259 -11.19 38.62 -10.12
C PHE A 259 -10.10 38.20 -9.18
N SER A 260 -10.42 37.23 -8.35
CA SER A 260 -9.43 36.49 -7.57
C SER A 260 -9.60 34.98 -7.83
N ALA A 261 -8.57 34.22 -7.55
CA ALA A 261 -8.61 32.76 -7.61
C ALA A 261 -8.70 32.22 -6.18
N GLU A 262 -9.71 31.44 -5.90
CA GLU A 262 -9.85 30.71 -4.64
C GLU A 262 -9.62 29.24 -4.89
N GLU A 263 -8.82 28.62 -4.06
CA GLU A 263 -8.55 27.18 -4.18
C GLU A 263 -9.79 26.38 -3.80
N GLU A 264 -10.22 25.50 -4.68
CA GLU A 264 -11.34 24.58 -4.46
C GLU A 264 -10.79 23.16 -4.21
N LEU A 265 -10.95 22.66 -2.99
CA LEU A 265 -10.53 21.33 -2.64
C LEU A 265 -11.55 20.29 -3.13
N ARG A 266 -11.06 19.24 -3.78
CA ARG A 266 -11.84 18.07 -4.20
C ARG A 266 -11.93 17.12 -3.01
N LEU A 267 -13.03 17.19 -2.28
CA LEU A 267 -13.28 16.31 -1.16
C LEU A 267 -14.12 15.11 -1.64
N PRO A 268 -13.94 13.91 -1.06
CA PRO A 268 -14.83 12.80 -1.32
C PRO A 268 -16.25 13.16 -0.88
N ASP A 269 -17.23 12.77 -1.67
CA ASP A 269 -18.64 13.00 -1.36
C ASP A 269 -19.09 12.11 -0.20
N LEU A 270 -18.92 12.62 0.99
CA LEU A 270 -19.47 12.06 2.21
C LEU A 270 -20.81 12.78 2.41
N THR A 271 -21.84 12.34 1.68
CA THR A 271 -23.21 12.82 1.87
C THR A 271 -23.53 12.98 3.35
N ALA A 272 -24.13 14.11 3.69
CA ALA A 272 -24.40 14.56 5.05
C ALA A 272 -24.79 13.39 5.98
N VAL A 273 -23.87 13.04 6.86
CA VAL A 273 -24.08 12.00 7.85
C VAL A 273 -24.55 12.70 9.10
N GLU A 274 -25.72 12.32 9.62
CA GLU A 274 -26.20 12.88 10.89
C GLU A 274 -25.18 12.61 12.00
N PRO A 275 -24.92 13.58 12.88
CA PRO A 275 -24.01 13.38 14.00
C PRO A 275 -24.44 12.17 14.83
N SER A 276 -23.49 11.29 15.13
CA SER A 276 -23.77 10.15 16.00
C SER A 276 -23.99 10.62 17.44
N GLY A 277 -24.91 9.95 18.13
CA GLY A 277 -25.09 10.13 19.57
C GLY A 277 -23.83 9.79 20.39
N PRO A 278 -23.87 9.98 21.71
CA PRO A 278 -22.73 9.68 22.58
C PRO A 278 -22.29 8.21 22.45
N ILE A 279 -20.99 7.98 22.40
CA ILE A 279 -20.41 6.65 22.34
C ILE A 279 -20.56 5.99 23.71
N VAL A 280 -21.39 4.95 23.78
CA VAL A 280 -21.60 4.18 25.01
C VAL A 280 -20.78 2.90 24.94
N LEU A 281 -19.92 2.69 25.92
CA LEU A 281 -19.08 1.50 26.07
C LEU A 281 -19.71 0.52 27.07
N ASN A 282 -19.58 -0.78 26.83
CA ASN A 282 -19.87 -1.78 27.81
C ASN A 282 -18.73 -1.90 28.84
N GLU A 283 -18.89 -2.72 29.89
CA GLU A 283 -17.93 -2.85 30.98
C GLU A 283 -16.52 -3.26 30.50
N GLU A 284 -16.42 -4.26 29.61
CA GLU A 284 -15.12 -4.70 29.07
C GLU A 284 -14.47 -3.61 28.20
N GLN A 285 -15.26 -2.94 27.38
CA GLN A 285 -14.80 -1.85 26.53
C GLN A 285 -14.36 -0.64 27.36
N GLU A 286 -15.09 -0.31 28.43
CA GLU A 286 -14.71 0.76 29.33
C GLU A 286 -13.41 0.43 30.08
N ALA A 287 -13.25 -0.80 30.58
CA ALA A 287 -12.02 -1.26 31.21
C ALA A 287 -10.81 -1.16 30.25
N ALA A 288 -10.98 -1.60 29.00
CA ALA A 288 -9.96 -1.49 27.97
C ALA A 288 -9.65 -0.02 27.63
N PHE A 289 -10.68 0.82 27.50
CA PHE A 289 -10.52 2.26 27.30
C PHE A 289 -9.72 2.92 28.43
N GLN A 290 -10.06 2.66 29.69
CA GLN A 290 -9.36 3.25 30.85
C GLN A 290 -7.91 2.78 30.93
N CYS A 291 -7.64 1.51 30.63
CA CYS A 291 -6.28 0.98 30.53
C CYS A 291 -5.46 1.78 29.50
N ILE A 292 -5.95 1.89 28.28
CA ILE A 292 -5.24 2.59 27.21
C ILE A 292 -5.16 4.10 27.49
N ARG A 293 -6.24 4.70 27.99
CA ARG A 293 -6.26 6.12 28.40
C ARG A 293 -5.16 6.45 29.40
N THR A 294 -4.90 5.57 30.35
CA THR A 294 -3.81 5.75 31.32
C THR A 294 -2.45 5.79 30.63
N LEU A 295 -2.21 4.91 29.68
CA LEU A 295 -0.99 4.87 28.89
C LEU A 295 -0.78 6.15 28.05
N THR A 296 -1.86 6.71 27.48
CA THR A 296 -1.78 7.97 26.72
C THR A 296 -1.36 9.19 27.58
N LYS A 297 -1.36 9.05 28.90
CA LYS A 297 -0.96 10.13 29.84
C LYS A 297 0.49 10.05 30.31
N THR A 298 1.19 8.95 30.04
CA THR A 298 2.56 8.73 30.56
C THR A 298 3.58 9.70 29.98
N GLY A 299 3.31 10.31 28.82
CA GLY A 299 4.27 11.12 28.08
C GLY A 299 5.45 10.33 27.51
N LYS A 300 5.31 8.99 27.45
CA LYS A 300 6.27 8.05 26.88
C LYS A 300 5.66 7.38 25.64
N PRO A 301 6.50 6.85 24.74
CA PRO A 301 6.01 5.98 23.70
C PRO A 301 5.54 4.65 24.31
N GLU A 302 4.25 4.37 24.20
CA GLU A 302 3.63 3.14 24.71
C GLU A 302 3.02 2.33 23.56
N ALA A 303 2.98 1.01 23.71
CA ALA A 303 2.29 0.13 22.78
C ALA A 303 1.36 -0.82 23.53
N VAL A 304 0.15 -1.00 23.01
CA VAL A 304 -0.86 -1.86 23.60
C VAL A 304 -1.51 -2.74 22.57
N LEU A 305 -1.63 -4.03 22.87
CA LEU A 305 -2.45 -4.97 22.13
C LEU A 305 -3.89 -4.92 22.67
N LEU A 306 -4.82 -4.44 21.85
CA LEU A 306 -6.26 -4.57 22.12
C LEU A 306 -6.76 -5.85 21.42
N GLN A 307 -6.73 -6.95 22.16
CA GLN A 307 -7.21 -8.24 21.68
C GLN A 307 -8.70 -8.38 21.98
N GLY A 308 -9.52 -8.58 20.94
CA GLY A 308 -10.95 -8.73 21.13
C GLY A 308 -11.56 -9.67 20.10
N VAL A 309 -12.45 -10.56 20.56
CA VAL A 309 -13.15 -11.49 19.65
C VAL A 309 -13.85 -10.75 18.51
N THR A 310 -14.16 -11.46 17.43
CA THR A 310 -14.87 -10.90 16.28
C THR A 310 -16.23 -10.35 16.73
N GLY A 311 -16.52 -9.08 16.43
CA GLY A 311 -17.76 -8.42 16.89
C GLY A 311 -17.71 -7.91 18.34
N SER A 312 -16.55 -7.84 19.00
CA SER A 312 -16.41 -7.28 20.35
C SER A 312 -16.55 -5.75 20.43
N GLY A 313 -16.64 -5.07 19.29
CA GLY A 313 -16.79 -3.61 19.23
C GLY A 313 -15.49 -2.82 19.45
N LYS A 314 -14.34 -3.35 19.06
CA LYS A 314 -13.04 -2.65 19.11
C LYS A 314 -13.12 -1.22 18.55
N THR A 315 -13.87 -1.01 17.47
CA THR A 315 -14.05 0.29 16.83
C THR A 315 -14.67 1.33 17.77
N GLN A 316 -15.57 0.93 18.70
CA GLN A 316 -16.13 1.85 19.70
C GLN A 316 -15.05 2.35 20.66
N VAL A 317 -14.15 1.47 21.08
CA VAL A 317 -13.00 1.83 21.91
C VAL A 317 -12.10 2.81 21.17
N TYR A 318 -11.83 2.58 19.87
CA TYR A 318 -11.01 3.52 19.06
C TYR A 318 -11.67 4.90 18.98
N LEU A 319 -12.96 4.97 18.65
CA LEU A 319 -13.66 6.24 18.55
C LEU A 319 -13.60 7.02 19.89
N ARG A 320 -13.80 6.34 21.00
CA ARG A 320 -13.73 6.95 22.34
C ARG A 320 -12.32 7.42 22.69
N LEU A 321 -11.28 6.64 22.33
CA LEU A 321 -9.88 7.03 22.50
C LEU A 321 -9.53 8.26 21.65
N VAL A 322 -9.98 8.30 20.39
CA VAL A 322 -9.79 9.46 19.52
C VAL A 322 -10.42 10.70 20.13
N GLN A 323 -11.68 10.65 20.62
CA GLN A 323 -12.31 11.76 21.32
C GLN A 323 -11.49 12.27 22.50
N GLU A 324 -10.97 11.35 23.33
CA GLU A 324 -10.14 11.70 24.47
C GLU A 324 -8.81 12.38 24.07
N ILE A 325 -8.18 11.94 23.00
CA ILE A 325 -6.95 12.53 22.47
C ILE A 325 -7.20 13.91 21.90
N LEU A 326 -8.30 14.10 21.16
CA LEU A 326 -8.68 15.40 20.61
C LEU A 326 -9.01 16.41 21.71
N SER A 327 -9.69 15.98 22.78
CA SER A 327 -10.00 16.86 23.92
C SER A 327 -8.76 17.42 24.64
N ARG A 328 -7.59 16.77 24.42
CA ARG A 328 -6.27 17.22 24.95
C ARG A 328 -5.48 18.04 23.94
N GLY A 329 -6.08 18.43 22.81
CA GLY A 329 -5.42 19.18 21.75
C GLY A 329 -4.36 18.37 20.98
N ARG A 330 -4.36 17.04 21.10
CA ARG A 330 -3.52 16.15 20.30
C ARG A 330 -4.33 15.54 19.15
N ARG A 331 -3.67 14.93 18.18
CA ARG A 331 -4.24 14.38 16.95
C ARG A 331 -4.13 12.86 16.91
N ALA A 332 -4.96 12.22 16.08
CA ALA A 332 -5.01 10.76 15.97
C ALA A 332 -4.90 10.25 14.53
N MET A 333 -4.25 9.11 14.37
CA MET A 333 -4.26 8.32 13.14
C MET A 333 -4.95 6.98 13.41
N VAL A 334 -5.88 6.60 12.54
CA VAL A 334 -6.52 5.28 12.57
C VAL A 334 -6.29 4.63 11.22
N LEU A 335 -5.57 3.52 11.24
CA LEU A 335 -5.21 2.76 10.06
C LEU A 335 -5.95 1.45 10.04
N VAL A 336 -6.49 1.11 8.87
CA VAL A 336 -7.25 -0.11 8.64
C VAL A 336 -6.76 -0.77 7.35
N PRO A 337 -6.89 -2.09 7.20
CA PRO A 337 -6.64 -2.77 5.92
C PRO A 337 -7.56 -2.22 4.83
N GLU A 338 -7.09 -2.23 3.58
CA GLU A 338 -7.87 -1.70 2.44
C GLU A 338 -9.27 -2.32 2.32
N ILE A 339 -9.38 -3.61 2.62
CA ILE A 339 -10.62 -4.38 2.54
C ILE A 339 -11.59 -4.04 3.70
N VAL A 340 -11.09 -3.51 4.81
CA VAL A 340 -11.89 -3.14 6.00
C VAL A 340 -12.36 -1.70 5.95
N LEU A 341 -11.72 -0.85 5.13
CA LEU A 341 -12.14 0.54 4.97
C LEU A 341 -13.42 0.63 4.13
N THR A 342 -14.53 0.28 4.75
CA THR A 342 -15.86 0.30 4.14
C THR A 342 -16.48 1.71 4.19
N PRO A 343 -17.45 2.02 3.31
CA PRO A 343 -18.23 3.24 3.40
C PRO A 343 -18.90 3.42 4.76
N GLN A 344 -19.32 2.31 5.39
CA GLN A 344 -19.91 2.30 6.72
C GLN A 344 -18.92 2.81 7.80
N MET A 345 -17.67 2.36 7.75
CA MET A 345 -16.64 2.83 8.67
C MET A 345 -16.32 4.31 8.45
N MET A 346 -16.20 4.72 7.19
CA MET A 346 -15.98 6.12 6.82
C MET A 346 -17.11 7.03 7.34
N ARG A 347 -18.39 6.64 7.10
CA ARG A 347 -19.56 7.37 7.61
C ARG A 347 -19.53 7.47 9.14
N ARG A 348 -19.16 6.39 9.84
CA ARG A 348 -19.11 6.36 11.30
C ARG A 348 -18.08 7.35 11.87
N PHE A 349 -16.90 7.44 11.26
CA PHE A 349 -15.90 8.43 11.65
C PHE A 349 -16.35 9.87 11.31
N SER A 350 -16.93 10.07 10.14
CA SER A 350 -17.49 11.38 9.75
C SER A 350 -18.63 11.82 10.65
N ALA A 351 -19.52 10.91 11.07
CA ALA A 351 -20.58 11.18 12.02
C ALA A 351 -20.07 11.60 13.42
N CYS A 352 -18.90 11.06 13.84
CA CYS A 352 -18.30 11.37 15.14
C CYS A 352 -17.46 12.66 15.13
N PHE A 353 -16.77 12.95 14.01
CA PHE A 353 -15.73 13.98 13.98
C PHE A 353 -15.93 15.03 12.88
N GLY A 354 -16.94 14.87 12.02
CA GLY A 354 -17.27 15.86 10.96
C GLY A 354 -16.09 16.15 10.05
N ASP A 355 -15.89 17.44 9.76
CA ASP A 355 -14.83 17.94 8.88
C ASP A 355 -13.42 17.81 9.45
N GLN A 356 -13.28 17.41 10.71
CA GLN A 356 -11.98 17.20 11.34
C GLN A 356 -11.30 15.90 10.88
N VAL A 357 -11.96 15.09 10.03
CA VAL A 357 -11.42 13.83 9.49
C VAL A 357 -10.89 14.03 8.08
N ALA A 358 -9.68 13.55 7.83
CA ALA A 358 -9.16 13.32 6.48
C ALA A 358 -9.12 11.83 6.18
N MET A 359 -9.54 11.45 4.97
CA MET A 359 -9.52 10.06 4.51
C MET A 359 -8.43 9.86 3.47
N LEU A 360 -7.61 8.80 3.65
CA LEU A 360 -6.50 8.47 2.74
C LEU A 360 -6.51 6.98 2.38
N HIS A 361 -6.99 6.63 1.19
CA HIS A 361 -7.04 5.25 0.69
C HIS A 361 -6.82 5.16 -0.83
N SER A 362 -6.63 3.94 -1.33
CA SER A 362 -6.29 3.67 -2.73
C SER A 362 -7.42 4.01 -3.70
N SER A 363 -8.69 3.89 -3.29
CA SER A 363 -9.88 4.16 -4.13
C SER A 363 -10.10 5.66 -4.40
N LEU A 364 -9.51 6.56 -3.60
CA LEU A 364 -9.56 7.99 -3.86
C LEU A 364 -8.82 8.34 -5.16
N ARG A 365 -9.39 9.24 -5.95
CA ARG A 365 -8.70 9.83 -7.09
C ARG A 365 -7.40 10.50 -6.62
N MET A 366 -6.40 10.51 -7.47
CA MET A 366 -5.09 11.10 -7.15
C MET A 366 -5.22 12.58 -6.74
N THR A 367 -6.17 13.29 -7.34
CA THR A 367 -6.49 14.70 -7.03
C THR A 367 -7.10 14.88 -5.64
N GLU A 368 -8.05 14.02 -5.27
CA GLU A 368 -8.69 14.04 -3.95
C GLU A 368 -7.67 13.71 -2.85
N ARG A 369 -6.83 12.69 -3.09
CA ARG A 369 -5.75 12.31 -2.17
C ARG A 369 -4.76 13.45 -1.95
N TYR A 370 -4.41 14.19 -2.99
CA TYR A 370 -3.55 15.36 -2.90
C TYR A 370 -4.21 16.49 -2.10
N ASP A 371 -5.50 16.73 -2.31
CA ASP A 371 -6.25 17.78 -1.61
C ASP A 371 -6.45 17.41 -0.12
N GLN A 372 -6.70 16.13 0.22
CA GLN A 372 -6.69 15.65 1.62
C GLN A 372 -5.32 15.86 2.27
N TRP A 373 -4.24 15.55 1.57
CA TRP A 373 -2.87 15.77 2.08
C TRP A 373 -2.61 17.26 2.38
N LYS A 374 -3.11 18.18 1.55
CA LYS A 374 -3.01 19.63 1.81
C LYS A 374 -3.76 20.04 3.08
N ARG A 375 -4.98 19.53 3.27
CA ARG A 375 -5.76 19.79 4.50
C ARG A 375 -5.01 19.34 5.76
N ILE A 376 -4.47 18.13 5.73
CA ILE A 376 -3.68 17.60 6.86
C ILE A 376 -2.48 18.51 7.14
N ARG A 377 -1.75 18.88 6.10
CA ARG A 377 -0.55 19.71 6.21
C ARG A 377 -0.83 21.12 6.73
N ARG A 378 -1.96 21.71 6.34
CA ARG A 378 -2.45 23.02 6.84
C ARG A 378 -2.95 22.96 8.29
N GLY A 379 -3.12 21.76 8.82
CA GLY A 379 -3.64 21.57 10.17
C GLY A 379 -5.15 21.73 10.30
N GLU A 380 -5.87 21.69 9.17
CA GLU A 380 -7.33 21.80 9.10
C GLU A 380 -8.04 20.57 9.68
N VAL A 381 -7.33 19.45 9.81
CA VAL A 381 -7.88 18.18 10.33
C VAL A 381 -7.15 17.71 11.56
N GLN A 382 -7.84 16.93 12.39
CA GLN A 382 -7.32 16.39 13.64
C GLN A 382 -7.22 14.86 13.62
N VAL A 383 -7.98 14.19 12.73
CA VAL A 383 -8.03 12.74 12.60
C VAL A 383 -7.68 12.35 11.16
N VAL A 384 -6.79 11.39 11.02
CA VAL A 384 -6.53 10.73 9.73
C VAL A 384 -7.04 9.30 9.82
N LEU A 385 -8.02 8.96 8.96
CA LEU A 385 -8.47 7.60 8.74
C LEU A 385 -7.96 7.13 7.38
N GLY A 386 -7.33 5.97 7.33
CA GLY A 386 -6.85 5.49 6.04
C GLY A 386 -6.23 4.11 6.05
N THR A 387 -5.66 3.75 4.90
CA THR A 387 -4.99 2.47 4.71
C THR A 387 -3.48 2.60 4.97
N ARG A 388 -2.72 1.56 4.68
CA ARG A 388 -1.26 1.48 4.90
C ARG A 388 -0.50 2.78 4.67
N SER A 389 -0.72 3.43 3.52
CA SER A 389 0.02 4.64 3.14
C SER A 389 -0.35 5.89 3.95
N ALA A 390 -1.48 5.88 4.65
CA ALA A 390 -1.91 7.00 5.50
C ALA A 390 -0.97 7.24 6.70
N ILE A 391 -0.13 6.26 7.04
CA ILE A 391 0.91 6.42 8.08
C ILE A 391 1.89 7.56 7.77
N PHE A 392 2.05 7.93 6.50
CA PHE A 392 2.91 9.03 6.05
C PHE A 392 2.19 10.38 5.98
N ALA A 393 0.94 10.46 6.42
CA ALA A 393 0.24 11.73 6.48
C ALA A 393 1.02 12.76 7.33
N PRO A 394 1.15 14.03 6.88
CA PRO A 394 1.94 15.04 7.59
C PRO A 394 1.19 15.60 8.80
N LEU A 395 0.65 14.70 9.63
CA LEU A 395 -0.07 15.03 10.84
C LEU A 395 0.92 15.31 11.98
N LYS A 396 0.83 16.48 12.58
CA LYS A 396 1.70 16.90 13.69
C LYS A 396 1.02 16.69 15.05
N ASN A 397 1.82 16.57 16.10
CA ASN A 397 1.35 16.39 17.48
C ASN A 397 0.44 15.17 17.63
N VAL A 398 0.86 14.05 17.07
CA VAL A 398 0.10 12.79 17.13
C VAL A 398 0.14 12.24 18.55
N GLY A 399 -1.05 11.99 19.13
CA GLY A 399 -1.21 11.41 20.47
C GLY A 399 -1.57 9.93 20.46
N LEU A 400 -2.14 9.47 19.35
CA LEU A 400 -2.62 8.11 19.21
C LEU A 400 -2.45 7.62 17.76
N ILE A 401 -1.91 6.43 17.61
CA ILE A 401 -1.92 5.69 16.34
C ILE A 401 -2.62 4.36 16.59
N VAL A 402 -3.66 4.06 15.82
CA VAL A 402 -4.39 2.79 15.87
C VAL A 402 -4.11 2.02 14.59
N LEU A 403 -3.73 0.74 14.71
CA LEU A 403 -3.71 -0.22 13.62
C LEU A 403 -4.78 -1.27 13.91
N ASP A 404 -5.89 -1.24 13.18
CA ASP A 404 -6.91 -2.29 13.29
C ASP A 404 -6.55 -3.49 12.40
N GLU A 405 -6.94 -4.70 12.81
CA GLU A 405 -6.53 -5.97 12.17
C GLU A 405 -5.00 -5.98 11.87
N GLU A 406 -4.19 -5.72 12.91
CA GLU A 406 -2.74 -5.46 12.81
C GLU A 406 -1.94 -6.63 12.18
N GLN A 407 -2.50 -7.85 12.20
CA GLN A 407 -1.93 -9.06 11.60
C GLN A 407 -2.03 -9.09 10.07
N GLU A 408 -2.77 -8.17 9.47
CA GLU A 408 -3.03 -8.20 8.02
C GLU A 408 -1.78 -7.93 7.18
N SER A 409 -1.58 -8.78 6.17
CA SER A 409 -0.42 -8.68 5.27
C SER A 409 -0.39 -7.39 4.44
N SER A 410 -1.54 -6.75 4.25
CA SER A 410 -1.65 -5.49 3.51
C SER A 410 -0.89 -4.32 4.16
N TYR A 411 -0.51 -4.44 5.43
CA TYR A 411 0.37 -3.48 6.10
C TYR A 411 1.85 -3.57 5.68
N GLN A 412 2.25 -4.61 4.97
CA GLN A 412 3.56 -4.70 4.32
C GLN A 412 3.50 -4.08 2.93
N SER A 413 4.46 -3.22 2.59
CA SER A 413 4.60 -2.67 1.24
C SER A 413 5.28 -3.67 0.32
N GLU A 414 4.70 -3.95 -0.86
CA GLU A 414 5.31 -4.79 -1.90
C GLU A 414 6.37 -4.04 -2.71
N ASN A 415 6.26 -2.72 -2.78
CA ASN A 415 7.18 -1.85 -3.51
C ASN A 415 8.20 -1.18 -2.58
N PRO A 416 9.41 -0.86 -3.05
CA PRO A 416 10.38 -0.11 -2.28
C PRO A 416 9.86 1.29 -1.86
N PRO A 417 10.12 1.70 -0.62
CA PRO A 417 10.62 0.90 0.50
C PRO A 417 9.59 -0.16 0.92
N ARG A 418 10.07 -1.38 1.17
CA ARG A 418 9.20 -2.50 1.57
C ARG A 418 8.93 -2.46 3.07
N TYR A 419 8.39 -1.34 3.52
CA TYR A 419 8.13 -1.08 4.93
C TYR A 419 6.94 -1.86 5.47
N HIS A 420 6.97 -2.15 6.76
CA HIS A 420 5.81 -2.58 7.52
C HIS A 420 5.25 -1.41 8.31
N THR A 421 3.94 -1.15 8.19
CA THR A 421 3.27 0.01 8.81
C THR A 421 3.44 0.03 10.33
N ARG A 422 3.43 -1.13 11.00
CA ARG A 422 3.66 -1.23 12.45
C ARG A 422 5.03 -0.69 12.86
N ASP A 423 6.09 -0.93 12.08
CA ASP A 423 7.43 -0.42 12.39
C ASP A 423 7.51 1.09 12.21
N VAL A 424 6.87 1.63 11.16
CA VAL A 424 6.76 3.08 10.95
C VAL A 424 5.95 3.71 12.06
N ALA A 425 4.83 3.09 12.47
CA ALA A 425 4.01 3.56 13.59
C ALA A 425 4.82 3.61 14.91
N LYS A 426 5.64 2.59 15.20
CA LYS A 426 6.55 2.61 16.35
C LYS A 426 7.54 3.77 16.29
N TYR A 427 8.13 4.02 15.11
CA TYR A 427 9.04 5.15 14.91
C TYR A 427 8.34 6.48 15.20
N LEU A 428 7.14 6.69 14.65
CA LEU A 428 6.35 7.91 14.88
C LEU A 428 5.95 8.05 16.35
N CYS A 429 5.52 6.96 16.99
CA CYS A 429 5.19 6.96 18.41
C CYS A 429 6.40 7.31 19.29
N ALA A 430 7.58 6.82 18.95
CA ALA A 430 8.81 7.17 19.66
C ALA A 430 9.16 8.66 19.50
N ARG A 431 8.98 9.21 18.30
CA ARG A 431 9.19 10.63 18.00
C ARG A 431 8.20 11.53 18.76
N ASP A 432 6.91 11.22 18.68
CA ASP A 432 5.83 12.08 19.18
C ASP A 432 5.44 11.77 20.64
N LYS A 433 6.11 10.81 21.29
CA LYS A 433 5.75 10.29 22.61
C LYS A 433 4.27 9.96 22.69
N SER A 434 3.80 9.15 21.74
CA SER A 434 2.41 8.78 21.55
C SER A 434 2.16 7.30 21.83
N THR A 435 0.88 6.91 21.89
CA THR A 435 0.48 5.54 22.16
C THR A 435 0.10 4.84 20.85
N LEU A 436 0.65 3.64 20.64
CA LEU A 436 0.30 2.72 19.57
C LEU A 436 -0.73 1.70 20.07
N VAL A 437 -1.89 1.63 19.44
CA VAL A 437 -2.89 0.59 19.68
C VAL A 437 -2.90 -0.38 18.51
N LEU A 438 -2.62 -1.64 18.80
CA LEU A 438 -2.65 -2.76 17.85
C LEU A 438 -3.92 -3.56 18.13
N GLY A 439 -4.92 -3.43 17.26
CA GLY A 439 -6.21 -4.09 17.42
C GLY A 439 -6.31 -5.36 16.59
N SER A 440 -6.73 -6.46 17.19
CA SER A 440 -6.95 -7.72 16.50
C SER A 440 -7.83 -8.69 17.25
N ALA A 441 -8.54 -9.56 16.52
CA ALA A 441 -9.15 -10.76 17.08
C ALA A 441 -8.15 -11.92 17.12
N THR A 442 -7.24 -11.95 16.17
CA THR A 442 -6.20 -12.96 15.96
C THR A 442 -4.84 -12.27 15.80
N PRO A 443 -4.27 -11.75 16.90
CA PRO A 443 -3.03 -10.98 16.85
C PRO A 443 -1.90 -11.72 16.13
N ALA A 444 -1.01 -10.96 15.49
CA ALA A 444 0.23 -11.54 14.98
C ALA A 444 1.01 -12.19 16.13
N VAL A 445 1.61 -13.35 15.87
CA VAL A 445 2.34 -14.13 16.90
C VAL A 445 3.43 -13.29 17.56
N GLU A 446 4.12 -12.45 16.80
CA GLU A 446 5.13 -11.52 17.34
C GLU A 446 4.51 -10.45 18.26
N THR A 447 3.31 -9.97 17.93
CA THR A 447 2.60 -8.99 18.75
C THR A 447 2.12 -9.60 20.06
N ALA A 448 1.58 -10.82 20.01
CA ALA A 448 1.18 -11.57 21.18
C ALA A 448 2.37 -11.88 22.09
N TRP A 449 3.49 -12.32 21.51
CA TRP A 449 4.72 -12.58 22.24
C TRP A 449 5.26 -11.33 22.96
N ASN A 450 5.25 -10.18 22.28
CA ASN A 450 5.64 -8.91 22.87
C ASN A 450 4.72 -8.50 24.03
N ALA A 451 3.44 -8.80 23.94
CA ALA A 451 2.46 -8.52 24.99
C ALA A 451 2.67 -9.44 26.20
N GLU A 452 2.97 -10.72 26.00
CA GLU A 452 3.24 -11.66 27.10
C GLU A 452 4.55 -11.36 27.83
N HIS A 453 5.54 -10.81 27.13
CA HIS A 453 6.83 -10.45 27.72
C HIS A 453 6.88 -9.02 28.26
N GLY A 454 5.73 -8.33 28.35
CA GLY A 454 5.63 -6.99 28.90
C GLY A 454 6.26 -5.88 28.06
N ILE A 455 6.62 -6.18 26.80
CA ILE A 455 7.08 -5.17 25.83
C ILE A 455 5.89 -4.31 25.36
N TYR A 456 4.71 -4.94 25.23
CA TYR A 456 3.43 -4.27 24.98
C TYR A 456 2.49 -4.50 26.16
N HIS A 457 1.66 -3.52 26.44
CA HIS A 457 0.52 -3.72 27.34
C HIS A 457 -0.55 -4.55 26.64
N LYS A 458 -1.46 -5.16 27.41
CA LYS A 458 -2.55 -5.99 26.89
C LYS A 458 -3.90 -5.55 27.46
N ALA A 459 -4.87 -5.32 26.57
CA ALA A 459 -6.26 -5.08 26.92
C ALA A 459 -7.11 -6.12 26.20
N LEU A 460 -8.12 -6.71 26.89
CA LEU A 460 -8.89 -7.84 26.40
C LEU A 460 -10.39 -7.50 26.31
N LEU A 461 -11.02 -7.91 25.20
CA LEU A 461 -12.46 -7.91 25.00
C LEU A 461 -12.90 -9.35 24.69
N ARG A 462 -13.42 -10.04 25.67
CA ARG A 462 -13.70 -11.48 25.59
C ARG A 462 -15.05 -11.81 24.99
N GLN A 463 -16.00 -10.86 25.04
CA GLN A 463 -17.37 -11.07 24.61
C GLN A 463 -17.70 -10.26 23.37
N ARG A 464 -18.65 -10.76 22.58
CA ARG A 464 -19.29 -9.97 21.52
C ARG A 464 -20.05 -8.79 22.12
N TYR A 465 -20.10 -7.66 21.41
CA TYR A 465 -20.83 -6.46 21.86
C TYR A 465 -22.29 -6.75 22.21
N ASN A 466 -22.95 -7.58 21.39
CA ASN A 466 -24.35 -7.99 21.57
C ASN A 466 -24.53 -9.17 22.52
N ARG A 467 -23.47 -9.64 23.19
CA ARG A 467 -23.46 -10.83 24.10
C ARG A 467 -23.93 -12.14 23.45
N GLN A 468 -24.04 -12.20 22.12
CA GLN A 468 -24.37 -13.43 21.41
C GLN A 468 -23.25 -14.46 21.51
N ALA A 469 -23.61 -15.73 21.54
CA ALA A 469 -22.68 -16.84 21.49
C ALA A 469 -21.89 -16.83 20.17
N LEU A 470 -20.69 -17.36 20.19
CA LEU A 470 -19.93 -17.63 18.99
C LEU A 470 -20.66 -18.68 18.13
N PRO A 471 -20.50 -18.64 16.78
CA PRO A 471 -21.13 -19.63 15.90
C PRO A 471 -20.73 -21.06 16.25
N GLU A 472 -21.64 -21.98 16.08
CA GLU A 472 -21.36 -23.43 16.13
C GLU A 472 -20.57 -23.80 14.86
N VAL A 473 -19.47 -24.55 15.03
CA VAL A 473 -18.59 -24.94 13.94
C VAL A 473 -18.53 -26.44 13.78
N LEU A 474 -18.92 -26.92 12.60
CA LEU A 474 -18.79 -28.30 12.19
C LEU A 474 -17.51 -28.46 11.34
N VAL A 475 -16.67 -29.44 11.69
CA VAL A 475 -15.48 -29.80 10.89
C VAL A 475 -15.81 -31.05 10.08
N ALA A 476 -15.91 -30.90 8.75
CA ALA A 476 -16.26 -31.99 7.83
C ALA A 476 -15.00 -32.59 7.19
N ASP A 477 -14.88 -33.92 7.26
CA ASP A 477 -13.74 -34.68 6.70
C ASP A 477 -13.98 -35.03 5.23
N LEU A 478 -13.30 -34.30 4.32
CA LEU A 478 -13.37 -34.55 2.89
C LEU A 478 -12.83 -35.93 2.45
N LYS A 479 -12.03 -36.60 3.27
CA LYS A 479 -11.59 -37.98 2.98
C LYS A 479 -12.76 -38.96 3.08
N GLN A 480 -13.66 -38.77 4.05
CA GLN A 480 -14.87 -39.56 4.17
C GLN A 480 -15.85 -39.33 3.03
N GLU A 481 -15.97 -38.08 2.56
CA GLU A 481 -16.78 -37.73 1.39
C GLU A 481 -16.31 -38.48 0.13
N ILE A 482 -14.97 -38.48 -0.12
CA ILE A 482 -14.39 -39.17 -1.26
C ILE A 482 -14.62 -40.70 -1.15
N ARG A 483 -14.51 -41.30 0.04
CA ARG A 483 -14.77 -42.72 0.27
C ARG A 483 -16.25 -43.08 0.03
N ALA A 484 -17.14 -42.15 0.31
CA ALA A 484 -18.59 -42.28 0.04
C ALA A 484 -18.97 -42.03 -1.44
N GLY A 485 -17.97 -41.74 -2.29
CA GLY A 485 -18.19 -41.50 -3.73
C GLY A 485 -18.47 -40.03 -4.10
N ASN A 486 -18.44 -39.13 -3.11
CA ASN A 486 -18.58 -37.68 -3.38
C ASN A 486 -17.21 -37.07 -3.67
N ALA A 487 -16.95 -36.77 -4.96
CA ALA A 487 -15.73 -36.15 -5.43
C ALA A 487 -15.86 -34.62 -5.60
N GLY A 488 -17.01 -34.03 -5.28
CA GLY A 488 -17.28 -32.60 -5.38
C GLY A 488 -16.54 -31.78 -4.31
N MET A 489 -16.62 -30.46 -4.44
CA MET A 489 -16.08 -29.50 -3.48
C MET A 489 -17.07 -29.19 -2.35
N VAL A 490 -18.36 -29.47 -2.59
CA VAL A 490 -19.42 -29.32 -1.59
C VAL A 490 -19.74 -30.70 -1.00
N GLY A 491 -19.22 -30.96 0.22
CA GLY A 491 -19.47 -32.21 0.93
C GLY A 491 -20.89 -32.28 1.50
N GLN A 492 -21.32 -33.47 1.88
CA GLN A 492 -22.68 -33.75 2.34
C GLN A 492 -23.09 -32.89 3.53
N VAL A 493 -22.18 -32.69 4.49
CA VAL A 493 -22.48 -31.86 5.70
C VAL A 493 -22.78 -30.42 5.27
N LEU A 494 -21.94 -29.83 4.43
CA LEU A 494 -22.17 -28.46 3.96
C LEU A 494 -23.42 -28.36 3.08
N ARG A 495 -23.67 -29.36 2.24
CA ARG A 495 -24.86 -29.43 1.41
C ARG A 495 -26.12 -29.41 2.25
N THR A 496 -26.20 -30.25 3.28
CA THR A 496 -27.37 -30.32 4.20
C THR A 496 -27.60 -28.97 4.91
N GLU A 497 -26.50 -28.31 5.35
CA GLU A 497 -26.63 -27.00 6.00
C GLU A 497 -27.06 -25.89 5.01
N LEU A 498 -26.62 -25.95 3.74
CA LEU A 498 -27.07 -25.05 2.69
C LEU A 498 -28.55 -25.27 2.35
N GLU A 499 -29.00 -26.52 2.21
CA GLU A 499 -30.42 -26.88 1.98
C GLU A 499 -31.32 -26.30 3.07
N GLU A 500 -30.91 -26.46 4.34
CA GLU A 500 -31.64 -25.93 5.47
C GLU A 500 -31.65 -24.38 5.48
N ASN A 501 -30.51 -23.75 5.16
CA ASN A 501 -30.40 -22.28 5.12
C ASN A 501 -31.28 -21.68 4.01
N LEU A 502 -31.24 -22.28 2.82
CA LEU A 502 -32.10 -21.89 1.69
C LEU A 502 -33.57 -22.01 2.02
N ARG A 503 -33.97 -23.12 2.70
CA ARG A 503 -35.37 -23.32 3.13
C ARG A 503 -35.83 -22.27 4.15
N ARG A 504 -34.92 -21.72 4.98
CA ARG A 504 -35.21 -20.64 5.92
C ARG A 504 -35.20 -19.26 5.27
N GLY A 505 -34.77 -19.15 4.02
CA GLY A 505 -34.59 -17.86 3.34
C GLY A 505 -33.44 -17.03 3.90
N GLU A 506 -32.45 -17.69 4.51
CA GLU A 506 -31.28 -17.05 5.10
C GLU A 506 -30.10 -17.06 4.12
N GLN A 507 -29.17 -16.11 4.29
CA GLN A 507 -28.02 -15.99 3.42
C GLN A 507 -26.83 -16.83 3.88
N SER A 508 -26.04 -17.30 2.92
CA SER A 508 -24.83 -18.09 3.15
C SER A 508 -23.59 -17.45 2.49
N ILE A 509 -22.45 -17.53 3.16
CA ILE A 509 -21.14 -17.16 2.58
C ILE A 509 -20.29 -18.41 2.42
N LEU A 510 -19.81 -18.65 1.21
CA LEU A 510 -18.89 -19.74 0.91
C LEU A 510 -17.49 -19.18 0.57
N LEU A 511 -16.50 -19.63 1.35
CA LEU A 511 -15.10 -19.26 1.16
C LEU A 511 -14.33 -20.37 0.45
N LEU A 512 -13.73 -20.03 -0.69
CA LEU A 512 -12.67 -20.82 -1.29
C LEU A 512 -11.34 -20.07 -1.16
N ASN A 513 -10.47 -20.52 -0.28
CA ASN A 513 -9.18 -19.84 -0.07
C ASN A 513 -8.18 -20.22 -1.16
N ARG A 514 -8.26 -19.53 -2.33
CA ARG A 514 -7.30 -19.70 -3.42
C ARG A 514 -6.43 -18.45 -3.56
N ARG A 515 -5.19 -18.51 -3.10
CA ARG A 515 -4.12 -17.58 -3.51
C ARG A 515 -3.00 -18.38 -4.18
N GLY A 516 -2.69 -18.02 -5.44
CA GLY A 516 -1.52 -18.51 -6.18
C GLY A 516 -1.74 -19.77 -7.01
N SER A 517 -0.81 -19.97 -7.95
CA SER A 517 -0.70 -21.13 -8.83
C SER A 517 -0.05 -22.35 -8.16
N ASN A 518 0.23 -22.28 -6.87
CA ASN A 518 0.96 -23.34 -6.16
C ASN A 518 0.05 -24.55 -5.99
N ARG A 519 0.42 -25.62 -6.63
CA ARG A 519 -0.20 -26.94 -6.48
C ARG A 519 0.61 -27.70 -5.43
N TYR A 520 -0.04 -28.25 -4.44
CA TYR A 520 0.58 -29.23 -3.55
C TYR A 520 -0.02 -30.61 -3.76
N LEU A 521 0.73 -31.61 -3.37
CA LEU A 521 0.28 -32.99 -3.38
C LEU A 521 -0.26 -33.35 -2.00
N LEU A 522 -1.41 -34.02 -1.99
CA LEU A 522 -2.04 -34.49 -0.76
C LEU A 522 -2.54 -35.93 -1.00
N CYS A 523 -2.34 -36.79 -0.02
CA CYS A 523 -2.90 -38.13 -0.06
C CYS A 523 -4.42 -38.08 0.15
N GLY A 524 -5.18 -38.58 -0.81
CA GLY A 524 -6.64 -38.66 -0.72
C GLY A 524 -7.17 -39.56 0.38
N GLU A 525 -6.33 -40.48 0.92
CA GLU A 525 -6.75 -41.46 1.93
C GLU A 525 -6.35 -41.07 3.36
N CYS A 526 -5.12 -40.63 3.58
CA CYS A 526 -4.64 -40.29 4.92
C CYS A 526 -4.42 -38.80 5.15
N GLY A 527 -4.51 -37.97 4.12
CA GLY A 527 -4.28 -36.51 4.24
C GLY A 527 -2.80 -36.09 4.30
N HIS A 528 -1.87 -37.05 4.14
CA HIS A 528 -0.43 -36.75 4.17
C HIS A 528 -0.04 -35.74 3.09
N VAL A 529 0.68 -34.69 3.47
CA VAL A 529 1.30 -33.70 2.57
C VAL A 529 2.82 -33.84 2.71
N PRO A 530 3.59 -33.98 1.61
CA PRO A 530 5.04 -34.05 1.67
C PRO A 530 5.64 -32.78 2.27
N GLU A 531 6.52 -32.97 3.27
CA GLU A 531 7.21 -31.86 3.95
C GLU A 531 8.71 -31.92 3.72
N CYS A 532 9.36 -30.79 3.74
CA CYS A 532 10.81 -30.69 3.63
C CYS A 532 11.49 -31.29 4.88
N PRO A 533 12.39 -32.28 4.76
CA PRO A 533 13.05 -32.92 5.91
C PRO A 533 13.98 -31.98 6.68
N ARG A 534 14.36 -30.83 6.08
CA ARG A 534 15.25 -29.83 6.70
C ARG A 534 14.49 -28.66 7.32
N CYS A 535 13.42 -28.22 6.68
CA CYS A 535 12.69 -27.01 7.06
C CYS A 535 11.31 -27.31 7.65
N SER A 536 10.80 -28.55 7.51
CA SER A 536 9.47 -29.01 7.93
C SER A 536 8.35 -28.07 7.45
N VAL A 537 8.50 -27.50 6.27
CA VAL A 537 7.45 -26.79 5.54
C VAL A 537 6.96 -27.67 4.41
N ALA A 538 5.70 -27.53 4.00
CA ALA A 538 5.16 -28.29 2.88
C ALA A 538 5.98 -28.05 1.60
N LEU A 539 6.19 -29.10 0.81
CA LEU A 539 6.88 -29.01 -0.47
C LEU A 539 5.91 -28.55 -1.57
N THR A 540 6.35 -27.61 -2.39
CA THR A 540 5.59 -27.13 -3.53
C THR A 540 5.81 -27.99 -4.76
N TYR A 541 4.73 -28.43 -5.43
CA TYR A 541 4.81 -29.19 -6.67
C TYR A 541 5.02 -28.29 -7.87
N HIS A 542 6.05 -28.58 -8.67
CA HIS A 542 6.38 -27.89 -9.91
C HIS A 542 6.02 -28.76 -11.12
N SER A 543 4.94 -28.40 -11.81
CA SER A 543 4.44 -29.16 -12.98
C SER A 543 5.42 -29.18 -14.17
N ALA A 544 6.31 -28.18 -14.27
CA ALA A 544 7.27 -28.09 -15.37
C ALA A 544 8.34 -29.19 -15.33
N ASN A 545 8.66 -29.75 -14.16
CA ASN A 545 9.68 -30.76 -13.99
C ASN A 545 9.23 -31.97 -13.14
N GLY A 546 7.97 -32.01 -12.71
CA GLY A 546 7.40 -33.10 -11.92
C GLY A 546 8.06 -33.28 -10.54
N ARG A 547 8.59 -32.23 -9.94
CA ARG A 547 9.32 -32.28 -8.66
C ARG A 547 8.60 -31.52 -7.55
N LEU A 548 8.80 -32.03 -6.35
CA LEU A 548 8.49 -31.35 -5.09
C LEU A 548 9.71 -30.56 -4.64
N MET A 549 9.55 -29.28 -4.28
CA MET A 549 10.66 -28.39 -3.93
C MET A 549 10.36 -27.55 -2.71
N CYS A 550 11.38 -27.34 -1.88
CA CYS A 550 11.38 -26.40 -0.78
C CYS A 550 12.00 -25.07 -1.22
N HIS A 551 11.25 -23.96 -1.13
CA HIS A 551 11.75 -22.62 -1.50
C HIS A 551 12.56 -21.92 -0.41
N TYR A 552 12.76 -22.57 0.75
CA TYR A 552 13.65 -22.10 1.81
C TYR A 552 15.09 -22.60 1.61
N CYS A 553 15.28 -23.92 1.56
CA CYS A 553 16.61 -24.51 1.49
C CYS A 553 16.99 -25.09 0.11
N GLY A 554 16.07 -25.12 -0.85
CA GLY A 554 16.28 -25.68 -2.18
C GLY A 554 16.23 -27.22 -2.22
N HIS A 555 15.83 -27.92 -1.12
CA HIS A 555 15.61 -29.37 -1.16
C HIS A 555 14.61 -29.72 -2.25
N SER A 556 14.88 -30.76 -3.04
CA SER A 556 14.02 -31.16 -4.15
C SER A 556 14.02 -32.68 -4.29
N GLU A 557 12.82 -33.24 -4.40
CA GLU A 557 12.60 -34.67 -4.63
C GLU A 557 11.63 -34.93 -5.78
N ARG A 558 11.57 -36.13 -6.31
CA ARG A 558 10.57 -36.50 -7.33
C ARG A 558 9.20 -36.65 -6.66
N SER A 559 8.15 -36.20 -7.34
CA SER A 559 6.79 -36.50 -6.90
C SER A 559 6.51 -38.00 -7.11
N SER A 560 5.78 -38.59 -6.17
CA SER A 560 5.25 -39.96 -6.29
C SER A 560 3.73 -39.87 -6.40
N ASP A 561 3.13 -40.72 -7.22
CA ASP A 561 1.69 -40.88 -7.29
C ASP A 561 1.15 -41.74 -6.13
N THR A 562 2.07 -42.34 -5.34
CA THR A 562 1.74 -43.20 -4.20
C THR A 562 2.22 -42.53 -2.91
N CYS A 563 1.37 -42.54 -1.91
CA CYS A 563 1.66 -41.96 -0.59
C CYS A 563 2.72 -42.78 0.16
N PRO A 564 3.79 -42.16 0.66
CA PRO A 564 4.83 -42.89 1.41
C PRO A 564 4.36 -43.36 2.79
N VAL A 565 3.23 -42.86 3.31
CA VAL A 565 2.73 -43.21 4.64
C VAL A 565 1.71 -44.36 4.61
N CYS A 566 0.76 -44.33 3.68
CA CYS A 566 -0.32 -45.33 3.65
C CYS A 566 -0.46 -46.10 2.34
N GLY A 567 0.35 -45.80 1.30
CA GLY A 567 0.23 -46.41 -0.01
C GLY A 567 -0.92 -45.89 -0.88
N GLY A 568 -1.73 -44.96 -0.38
CA GLY A 568 -2.85 -44.36 -1.10
C GLY A 568 -2.45 -43.44 -2.23
N ILE A 569 -3.41 -42.97 -3.02
CA ILE A 569 -3.16 -42.14 -4.21
C ILE A 569 -2.92 -40.68 -3.81
N MET A 570 -1.81 -40.13 -4.28
CA MET A 570 -1.51 -38.71 -4.16
C MET A 570 -2.30 -37.88 -5.19
N LYS A 571 -2.98 -36.83 -4.73
CA LYS A 571 -3.82 -35.98 -5.58
C LYS A 571 -3.28 -34.54 -5.62
N HIS A 572 -3.38 -33.91 -6.79
CA HIS A 572 -3.16 -32.49 -6.94
C HIS A 572 -4.39 -31.72 -6.47
N VAL A 573 -4.24 -30.89 -5.45
CA VAL A 573 -5.34 -30.08 -4.92
C VAL A 573 -5.28 -28.68 -5.51
N GLY A 574 -6.40 -28.23 -6.08
CA GLY A 574 -6.55 -26.87 -6.62
C GLY A 574 -7.76 -26.78 -7.53
N THR A 575 -8.86 -26.18 -7.05
CA THR A 575 -10.08 -25.92 -7.83
C THR A 575 -10.35 -24.43 -7.88
N GLY A 576 -10.91 -23.93 -9.01
CA GLY A 576 -11.30 -22.51 -9.14
C GLY A 576 -12.73 -22.26 -8.65
N THR A 577 -13.02 -21.01 -8.28
CA THR A 577 -14.36 -20.55 -7.88
C THR A 577 -15.42 -20.81 -8.93
N GLN A 578 -15.05 -20.76 -10.22
CA GLN A 578 -15.98 -21.06 -11.31
C GLN A 578 -16.51 -22.50 -11.27
N LYS A 579 -15.66 -23.48 -11.02
CA LYS A 579 -16.12 -24.89 -10.91
C LYS A 579 -17.03 -25.11 -9.69
N VAL A 580 -16.78 -24.39 -8.61
CA VAL A 580 -17.66 -24.44 -7.43
C VAL A 580 -19.00 -23.79 -7.72
N GLU A 581 -19.02 -22.70 -8.49
CA GLU A 581 -20.26 -22.05 -8.94
C GLU A 581 -21.09 -22.98 -9.81
N GLU A 582 -20.48 -23.68 -10.77
CA GLU A 582 -21.12 -24.69 -11.62
C GLU A 582 -21.69 -25.84 -10.76
N GLU A 583 -20.92 -26.37 -9.81
CA GLU A 583 -21.36 -27.42 -8.89
C GLU A 583 -22.54 -26.96 -8.01
N LEU A 584 -22.56 -25.72 -7.52
CA LEU A 584 -23.67 -25.16 -6.76
C LEU A 584 -24.95 -25.02 -7.59
N HIS A 585 -24.84 -24.65 -8.86
CA HIS A 585 -25.96 -24.60 -9.76
C HIS A 585 -26.57 -25.99 -10.05
N ASP A 586 -25.70 -27.02 -10.15
CA ASP A 586 -26.14 -28.39 -10.32
C ASP A 586 -26.83 -28.93 -9.06
N LEU A 587 -26.32 -28.61 -7.87
CA LEU A 587 -26.86 -29.04 -6.58
C LEU A 587 -28.14 -28.30 -6.21
N PHE A 588 -28.25 -27.02 -6.56
CA PHE A 588 -29.38 -26.14 -6.19
C PHE A 588 -29.95 -25.43 -7.42
N PRO A 589 -30.65 -26.14 -8.33
CA PRO A 589 -31.21 -25.55 -9.54
C PRO A 589 -32.14 -24.36 -9.21
N GLY A 590 -31.93 -23.23 -9.87
CA GLY A 590 -32.72 -22.02 -9.68
C GLY A 590 -32.30 -21.13 -8.50
N THR A 591 -31.28 -21.50 -7.74
CA THR A 591 -30.70 -20.65 -6.70
C THR A 591 -29.66 -19.69 -7.26
N GLU A 592 -29.80 -18.40 -6.98
CA GLU A 592 -28.80 -17.40 -7.40
C GLU A 592 -27.54 -17.50 -6.54
N VAL A 593 -26.38 -17.58 -7.20
CA VAL A 593 -25.06 -17.59 -6.58
C VAL A 593 -24.30 -16.36 -7.07
N LEU A 594 -23.93 -15.49 -6.16
CA LEU A 594 -23.09 -14.33 -6.47
C LEU A 594 -21.61 -14.69 -6.28
N ARG A 595 -20.85 -14.67 -7.36
CA ARG A 595 -19.39 -14.92 -7.29
C ARG A 595 -18.61 -13.63 -7.14
N MET A 596 -17.68 -13.61 -6.16
CA MET A 596 -16.79 -12.49 -5.85
C MET A 596 -15.32 -12.96 -5.73
N ASP A 597 -14.59 -12.85 -6.81
CA ASP A 597 -13.15 -13.13 -6.90
C ASP A 597 -12.40 -11.99 -7.59
N ALA A 598 -11.08 -12.14 -7.79
CA ALA A 598 -10.25 -11.11 -8.41
C ALA A 598 -10.70 -10.74 -9.83
N ASP A 599 -11.28 -11.68 -10.56
CA ASP A 599 -11.69 -11.49 -11.96
C ASP A 599 -13.03 -10.75 -12.03
N THR A 600 -13.97 -11.06 -11.13
CA THR A 600 -15.33 -10.47 -11.10
C THR A 600 -15.40 -9.17 -10.32
N ALA A 601 -14.56 -9.00 -9.29
CA ALA A 601 -14.61 -7.88 -8.34
C ALA A 601 -13.75 -6.67 -8.74
N ALA A 602 -12.98 -6.74 -9.84
CA ALA A 602 -12.08 -5.66 -10.26
C ALA A 602 -12.84 -4.32 -10.42
N GLY A 603 -12.66 -3.39 -9.48
CA GLY A 603 -13.31 -2.08 -9.46
C GLY A 603 -14.81 -2.07 -9.14
N ARG A 604 -15.43 -3.22 -8.80
CA ARG A 604 -16.88 -3.36 -8.53
C ARG A 604 -17.18 -3.98 -7.17
N HIS A 605 -16.19 -4.08 -6.31
CA HIS A 605 -16.33 -4.78 -5.03
C HIS A 605 -17.52 -4.29 -4.20
N GLU A 606 -17.65 -2.97 -4.01
CA GLU A 606 -18.76 -2.37 -3.26
C GLU A 606 -20.12 -2.62 -3.92
N GLN A 607 -20.19 -2.50 -5.25
CA GLN A 607 -21.43 -2.73 -5.99
C GLN A 607 -21.94 -4.18 -5.87
N LEU A 608 -21.03 -5.17 -5.87
CA LEU A 608 -21.39 -6.57 -5.69
C LEU A 608 -21.89 -6.85 -4.28
N LEU A 609 -21.31 -6.23 -3.28
CA LEU A 609 -21.75 -6.36 -1.89
C LEU A 609 -23.10 -5.69 -1.66
N ASP A 610 -23.30 -4.48 -2.17
CA ASP A 610 -24.59 -3.79 -2.16
C ASP A 610 -25.68 -4.62 -2.86
N LYS A 611 -25.32 -5.27 -3.99
CA LYS A 611 -26.21 -6.17 -4.69
C LYS A 611 -26.61 -7.37 -3.83
N PHE A 612 -25.61 -8.04 -3.21
CA PHE A 612 -25.85 -9.17 -2.30
C PHE A 612 -26.81 -8.83 -1.17
N GLU A 613 -26.62 -7.67 -0.54
CA GLU A 613 -27.46 -7.21 0.57
C GLU A 613 -28.87 -6.80 0.10
N ARG A 614 -28.99 -5.96 -0.95
CA ARG A 614 -30.28 -5.41 -1.41
C ARG A 614 -31.18 -6.45 -2.07
N GLU A 615 -30.60 -7.31 -2.91
CA GLU A 615 -31.34 -8.32 -3.66
C GLU A 615 -31.52 -9.61 -2.84
N GLN A 616 -30.99 -9.66 -1.60
CA GLN A 616 -31.08 -10.81 -0.70
C GLN A 616 -30.63 -12.12 -1.38
N ILE A 617 -29.53 -12.05 -2.16
CA ILE A 617 -29.00 -13.21 -2.88
C ILE A 617 -28.65 -14.32 -1.89
N PRO A 618 -29.10 -15.57 -2.08
CA PRO A 618 -28.96 -16.62 -1.08
C PRO A 618 -27.50 -17.04 -0.79
N ILE A 619 -26.65 -17.09 -1.81
CA ILE A 619 -25.28 -17.60 -1.67
C ILE A 619 -24.27 -16.60 -2.23
N LEU A 620 -23.32 -16.19 -1.41
CA LEU A 620 -22.13 -15.45 -1.81
C LEU A 620 -20.92 -16.38 -1.82
N LEU A 621 -20.41 -16.69 -3.00
CA LEU A 621 -19.19 -17.49 -3.20
C LEU A 621 -17.99 -16.57 -3.46
N GLY A 622 -16.92 -16.70 -2.70
CA GLY A 622 -15.75 -15.87 -2.99
C GLY A 622 -14.46 -16.36 -2.36
N THR A 623 -13.42 -15.55 -2.59
CA THR A 623 -12.09 -15.77 -2.00
C THR A 623 -11.94 -14.96 -0.72
N GLN A 624 -10.73 -14.70 -0.25
CA GLN A 624 -10.47 -13.94 0.99
C GLN A 624 -11.20 -12.58 1.08
N MET A 625 -11.70 -12.05 -0.03
CA MET A 625 -12.43 -10.79 -0.06
C MET A 625 -13.78 -10.88 0.69
N VAL A 626 -14.45 -12.03 0.69
CA VAL A 626 -15.72 -12.25 1.40
C VAL A 626 -15.53 -12.46 2.92
N ALA A 627 -14.29 -12.75 3.34
CA ALA A 627 -13.97 -12.99 4.75
C ALA A 627 -13.83 -11.71 5.57
N LYS A 628 -13.65 -10.53 4.95
CA LYS A 628 -13.15 -9.33 5.61
C LYS A 628 -14.09 -8.13 5.48
N GLY A 629 -14.18 -7.33 6.53
CA GLY A 629 -14.76 -5.98 6.52
C GLY A 629 -16.29 -5.89 6.39
N LEU A 630 -17.01 -7.01 6.25
CA LEU A 630 -18.42 -7.03 5.93
C LEU A 630 -19.27 -7.38 7.17
N ASP A 631 -20.42 -6.74 7.29
CA ASP A 631 -21.39 -7.03 8.34
C ASP A 631 -22.77 -7.25 7.69
N PHE A 632 -23.11 -8.51 7.46
CA PHE A 632 -24.39 -8.92 6.88
C PHE A 632 -25.26 -9.58 7.94
N PRO A 633 -26.27 -8.90 8.45
CA PRO A 633 -27.14 -9.44 9.52
C PRO A 633 -27.88 -10.73 9.13
N GLN A 634 -28.17 -10.93 7.84
CA GLN A 634 -28.90 -12.08 7.32
C GLN A 634 -28.01 -13.31 7.06
N VAL A 635 -26.71 -13.18 7.19
CA VAL A 635 -25.79 -14.32 7.01
C VAL A 635 -25.74 -15.15 8.29
N THR A 636 -26.32 -16.34 8.22
CA THR A 636 -26.38 -17.28 9.33
C THR A 636 -25.51 -18.51 9.11
N LEU A 637 -25.13 -18.82 7.86
CA LEU A 637 -24.25 -19.93 7.49
C LEU A 637 -22.97 -19.45 6.80
N VAL A 638 -21.86 -20.02 7.24
CA VAL A 638 -20.56 -19.84 6.59
C VAL A 638 -19.95 -21.20 6.23
N GLY A 639 -19.60 -21.42 4.97
CA GLY A 639 -18.91 -22.62 4.50
C GLY A 639 -17.47 -22.31 4.06
N VAL A 640 -16.50 -23.05 4.58
CA VAL A 640 -15.11 -23.05 4.10
C VAL A 640 -14.89 -24.31 3.28
N LEU A 641 -14.63 -24.17 1.97
CA LEU A 641 -14.67 -25.30 1.03
C LEU A 641 -13.43 -26.20 1.10
N ALA A 642 -12.25 -25.65 1.34
CA ALA A 642 -11.02 -26.42 1.50
C ALA A 642 -10.06 -25.62 2.39
N ALA A 643 -10.10 -25.85 3.68
CA ALA A 643 -9.28 -25.15 4.66
C ALA A 643 -7.78 -25.40 4.46
N ASP A 644 -7.42 -26.60 3.98
CA ASP A 644 -6.04 -27.06 3.79
C ASP A 644 -5.25 -26.21 2.78
N LEU A 645 -5.91 -25.58 1.81
CA LEU A 645 -5.26 -24.81 0.75
C LEU A 645 -4.35 -23.69 1.29
N SER A 646 -4.65 -23.16 2.45
CA SER A 646 -3.87 -22.10 3.10
C SER A 646 -2.82 -22.59 4.07
N LEU A 647 -2.97 -23.79 4.61
CA LEU A 647 -2.03 -24.38 5.55
C LEU A 647 -0.71 -24.76 4.88
N TYR A 648 -0.80 -25.25 3.65
CA TYR A 648 0.35 -25.84 2.94
C TYR A 648 0.99 -24.87 1.94
N VAL A 649 0.89 -23.58 2.23
CA VAL A 649 1.67 -22.55 1.50
C VAL A 649 3.09 -22.52 2.07
N ASP A 650 4.08 -22.39 1.20
CA ASP A 650 5.49 -22.29 1.57
C ASP A 650 5.81 -20.92 2.21
N ASN A 651 5.34 -20.73 3.42
CA ASN A 651 5.57 -19.56 4.24
C ASN A 651 5.44 -19.91 5.73
N TYR A 652 6.38 -19.46 6.56
CA TYR A 652 6.36 -19.73 8.01
C TYR A 652 5.11 -19.16 8.72
N ARG A 653 4.38 -18.24 8.10
CA ARG A 653 3.12 -17.69 8.61
C ARG A 653 1.88 -18.43 8.09
N ALA A 654 2.02 -19.53 7.36
CA ALA A 654 0.89 -20.23 6.76
C ALA A 654 -0.15 -20.65 7.81
N ALA A 655 0.30 -21.23 8.93
CA ALA A 655 -0.55 -21.61 10.05
C ALA A 655 -1.28 -20.42 10.66
N GLU A 656 -0.56 -19.34 10.96
CA GLU A 656 -1.09 -18.09 11.50
C GLU A 656 -2.16 -17.45 10.59
N ARG A 657 -1.87 -17.38 9.29
CA ARG A 657 -2.81 -16.84 8.30
C ARG A 657 -4.06 -17.69 8.15
N THR A 658 -3.89 -19.01 8.16
CA THR A 658 -5.02 -19.95 8.07
C THR A 658 -5.91 -19.83 9.30
N PHE A 659 -5.31 -19.84 10.49
CA PHE A 659 -6.05 -19.62 11.75
C PHE A 659 -6.83 -18.30 11.72
N SER A 660 -6.14 -17.20 11.36
CA SER A 660 -6.76 -15.88 11.30
C SER A 660 -7.92 -15.83 10.31
N LEU A 661 -7.72 -16.37 9.10
CA LEU A 661 -8.74 -16.39 8.06
C LEU A 661 -9.97 -17.21 8.48
N LEU A 662 -9.77 -18.43 8.99
CA LEU A 662 -10.86 -19.30 9.44
C LEU A 662 -11.64 -18.63 10.57
N THR A 663 -10.97 -18.09 11.58
CA THR A 663 -11.59 -17.39 12.70
C THR A 663 -12.38 -16.16 12.26
N GLN A 664 -11.84 -15.37 11.33
CA GLN A 664 -12.53 -14.20 10.80
C GLN A 664 -13.79 -14.55 10.02
N VAL A 665 -13.71 -15.59 9.18
CA VAL A 665 -14.84 -16.05 8.34
C VAL A 665 -15.94 -16.67 9.21
N VAL A 666 -15.58 -17.60 10.09
CA VAL A 666 -16.51 -18.17 11.08
C VAL A 666 -17.21 -17.08 11.88
N GLY A 667 -16.46 -16.07 12.32
CA GLY A 667 -16.99 -14.93 13.06
C GLY A 667 -18.00 -14.06 12.30
N ARG A 668 -18.25 -14.31 11.00
CA ARG A 668 -19.28 -13.59 10.22
C ARG A 668 -20.68 -14.13 10.45
N ALA A 669 -20.82 -15.42 10.74
CA ALA A 669 -22.12 -16.04 10.95
C ALA A 669 -22.81 -15.50 12.22
N GLY A 670 -24.12 -15.27 12.14
CA GLY A 670 -24.97 -14.98 13.28
C GLY A 670 -24.75 -13.64 13.96
N ARG A 671 -24.62 -12.55 13.20
CA ARG A 671 -24.50 -11.19 13.75
C ARG A 671 -25.84 -10.48 13.93
N GLY A 672 -26.85 -10.88 13.17
CA GLY A 672 -28.17 -10.25 13.13
C GLY A 672 -29.19 -10.74 14.16
N GLY A 673 -28.80 -11.54 15.14
CA GLY A 673 -29.73 -12.06 16.18
C GLY A 673 -30.03 -13.54 16.06
N SER A 674 -29.86 -14.17 14.90
CA SER A 674 -29.98 -15.62 14.72
C SER A 674 -28.70 -16.35 15.10
N ALA A 675 -28.80 -17.60 15.55
CA ALA A 675 -27.64 -18.44 15.86
C ALA A 675 -26.82 -18.68 14.56
N GLY A 676 -25.54 -18.34 14.60
CA GLY A 676 -24.65 -18.57 13.47
C GLY A 676 -24.14 -20.01 13.43
N ARG A 677 -23.97 -20.54 12.22
CA ARG A 677 -23.38 -21.86 11.96
C ARG A 677 -22.24 -21.74 10.96
N ALA A 678 -21.23 -22.58 11.13
CA ALA A 678 -20.13 -22.65 10.16
C ALA A 678 -19.74 -24.09 9.87
N VAL A 679 -19.38 -24.39 8.62
CA VAL A 679 -18.85 -25.68 8.20
C VAL A 679 -17.46 -25.47 7.66
N ILE A 680 -16.46 -26.13 8.25
CA ILE A 680 -15.08 -26.14 7.77
C ILE A 680 -14.80 -27.50 7.13
N GLN A 681 -14.70 -27.55 5.82
CA GLN A 681 -14.32 -28.74 5.08
C GLN A 681 -12.79 -28.85 4.95
N THR A 682 -12.25 -30.02 5.27
CA THR A 682 -10.80 -30.23 5.30
C THR A 682 -10.44 -31.69 5.04
N TYR A 683 -9.26 -31.95 4.49
CA TYR A 683 -8.66 -33.29 4.39
C TYR A 683 -7.90 -33.70 5.66
N THR A 684 -7.66 -32.76 6.57
CA THR A 684 -6.93 -33.00 7.82
C THR A 684 -7.73 -32.47 9.03
N PRO A 685 -8.90 -33.07 9.35
CA PRO A 685 -9.75 -32.60 10.44
C PRO A 685 -9.07 -32.63 11.81
N GLU A 686 -8.05 -33.48 11.98
CA GLU A 686 -7.21 -33.60 13.17
C GLU A 686 -6.16 -32.49 13.31
N ASN A 687 -5.95 -31.67 12.28
CA ASN A 687 -4.95 -30.61 12.31
C ASN A 687 -5.24 -29.58 13.39
N ASP A 688 -4.27 -29.34 14.26
CA ASP A 688 -4.38 -28.44 15.43
C ASP A 688 -4.82 -27.01 15.06
N VAL A 689 -4.34 -26.48 13.93
CA VAL A 689 -4.70 -25.13 13.49
C VAL A 689 -6.18 -25.05 13.16
N ILE A 690 -6.72 -26.07 12.45
CA ILE A 690 -8.14 -26.16 12.10
C ILE A 690 -8.98 -26.34 13.36
N GLN A 691 -8.55 -27.21 14.26
CA GLN A 691 -9.25 -27.46 15.52
C GLN A 691 -9.28 -26.25 16.45
N CYS A 692 -8.18 -25.51 16.54
CA CYS A 692 -8.15 -24.25 17.29
C CYS A 692 -9.04 -23.18 16.64
N ALA A 693 -9.04 -23.07 15.30
CA ALA A 693 -9.88 -22.14 14.58
C ALA A 693 -11.37 -22.45 14.73
N ALA A 694 -11.75 -23.74 14.68
CA ALA A 694 -13.13 -24.19 14.91
C ALA A 694 -13.63 -23.80 16.30
N ARG A 695 -12.79 -23.89 17.32
CA ARG A 695 -13.08 -23.46 18.69
C ARG A 695 -12.86 -21.99 18.95
N GLN A 696 -12.34 -21.24 17.96
CA GLN A 696 -11.91 -19.85 18.08
C GLN A 696 -10.90 -19.65 19.25
N ASP A 697 -10.09 -20.66 19.51
CA ASP A 697 -9.10 -20.70 20.57
C ASP A 697 -7.76 -20.15 20.08
N TYR A 698 -7.62 -18.82 20.15
CA TYR A 698 -6.36 -18.15 19.78
C TYR A 698 -5.23 -18.54 20.74
N GLN A 699 -5.51 -18.69 22.04
CA GLN A 699 -4.46 -19.00 23.02
C GLN A 699 -3.85 -20.39 22.76
N GLY A 700 -4.67 -21.41 22.55
CA GLY A 700 -4.19 -22.74 22.22
C GLY A 700 -3.41 -22.81 20.89
N PHE A 701 -3.84 -22.04 19.88
CA PHE A 701 -3.08 -21.87 18.64
C PHE A 701 -1.71 -21.21 18.90
N TYR A 702 -1.69 -20.07 19.58
CA TYR A 702 -0.49 -19.30 19.85
C TYR A 702 0.56 -20.10 20.62
N GLU A 703 0.19 -20.81 21.67
CA GLU A 703 1.11 -21.63 22.47
C GLU A 703 1.81 -22.72 21.68
N ARG A 704 1.18 -23.28 20.67
CA ARG A 704 1.77 -24.28 19.77
C ARG A 704 2.66 -23.62 18.74
N GLU A 705 2.17 -22.57 18.11
CA GLU A 705 2.88 -21.86 17.05
C GLU A 705 4.18 -21.22 17.57
N ILE A 706 4.15 -20.60 18.77
CA ILE A 706 5.34 -19.95 19.33
C ILE A 706 6.45 -20.96 19.64
N ARG A 707 6.11 -22.16 20.10
CA ARG A 707 7.09 -23.25 20.31
C ARG A 707 7.73 -23.70 19.00
N MET A 708 6.93 -23.83 17.94
CA MET A 708 7.44 -24.19 16.62
C MET A 708 8.36 -23.10 16.06
N ARG A 709 8.02 -21.83 16.25
CA ARG A 709 8.88 -20.70 15.83
C ARG A 709 10.17 -20.63 16.61
N GLN A 710 10.15 -20.95 17.90
CA GLN A 710 11.36 -21.05 18.72
C GLN A 710 12.30 -22.14 18.22
N LEU A 711 11.79 -23.34 17.99
CA LEU A 711 12.58 -24.47 17.48
C LEU A 711 13.23 -24.17 16.13
N ARG A 712 12.52 -23.45 15.25
CA ARG A 712 12.96 -23.14 13.88
C ARG A 712 13.61 -21.77 13.72
N ARG A 713 13.77 -21.05 14.82
CA ARG A 713 14.32 -19.71 14.83
C ARG A 713 13.59 -18.74 13.86
N PHE A 714 12.26 -18.84 13.81
CA PHE A 714 11.43 -17.88 13.09
C PHE A 714 11.07 -16.67 13.96
N PRO A 715 10.65 -15.54 13.39
CA PRO A 715 10.19 -14.39 14.17
C PRO A 715 9.12 -14.79 15.20
N PRO A 716 9.25 -14.35 16.49
CA PRO A 716 10.08 -13.24 16.99
C PRO A 716 11.52 -13.62 17.42
N PHE A 717 11.97 -14.86 17.31
CA PHE A 717 13.26 -15.32 17.85
C PHE A 717 14.45 -14.98 16.95
N ALA A 718 14.23 -14.90 15.63
CA ALA A 718 15.20 -14.35 14.67
C ALA A 718 14.45 -13.59 13.57
N ASP A 719 15.15 -12.73 12.85
CA ASP A 719 14.64 -12.07 11.65
C ASP A 719 15.08 -12.83 10.41
N LEU A 720 14.25 -12.77 9.37
CA LEU A 720 14.48 -13.44 8.09
C LEU A 720 14.76 -12.39 7.01
N PHE A 721 15.97 -12.42 6.45
CA PHE A 721 16.32 -11.57 5.31
C PHE A 721 16.27 -12.43 4.04
N THR A 722 15.31 -12.16 3.16
CA THR A 722 15.15 -12.86 1.89
C THR A 722 15.83 -12.09 0.77
N PHE A 723 16.96 -12.58 0.29
CA PHE A 723 17.70 -12.01 -0.83
C PHE A 723 17.18 -12.63 -2.13
N THR A 724 16.67 -11.80 -3.05
CA THR A 724 16.19 -12.27 -4.35
C THR A 724 17.08 -11.73 -5.47
N VAL A 725 17.71 -12.65 -6.19
CA VAL A 725 18.44 -12.35 -7.43
C VAL A 725 17.50 -12.55 -8.61
N SER A 726 17.44 -11.59 -9.53
CA SER A 726 16.58 -11.68 -10.71
C SER A 726 17.29 -11.23 -11.99
N GLY A 727 17.04 -11.93 -13.10
CA GLY A 727 17.64 -11.62 -14.41
C GLY A 727 16.97 -12.41 -15.54
N THR A 728 17.37 -12.13 -16.77
CA THR A 728 16.74 -12.69 -17.97
C THR A 728 17.24 -14.09 -18.34
N GLU A 729 18.43 -14.47 -17.87
CA GLU A 729 19.06 -15.76 -18.14
C GLU A 729 19.16 -16.58 -16.85
N GLU A 730 18.53 -17.76 -16.82
CA GLU A 730 18.40 -18.59 -15.62
C GLU A 730 19.75 -19.01 -15.05
N GLY A 731 20.66 -19.53 -15.91
CA GLY A 731 21.98 -19.99 -15.47
C GLY A 731 22.84 -18.90 -14.87
N ALA A 732 22.76 -17.66 -15.40
CA ALA A 732 23.47 -16.51 -14.85
C ALA A 732 22.89 -16.11 -13.48
N VAL A 733 21.55 -16.11 -13.34
CA VAL A 733 20.87 -15.79 -12.08
C VAL A 733 21.20 -16.80 -10.99
N LEU A 734 21.25 -18.09 -11.32
CA LEU A 734 21.64 -19.15 -10.37
C LEU A 734 23.09 -18.98 -9.92
N ARG A 735 24.04 -18.76 -10.85
CA ARG A 735 25.45 -18.49 -10.49
C ARG A 735 25.57 -17.27 -9.57
N ALA A 736 24.87 -16.18 -9.89
CA ALA A 736 24.86 -15.00 -9.05
C ALA A 736 24.26 -15.24 -7.67
N ALA A 737 23.19 -16.05 -7.58
CA ALA A 737 22.59 -16.44 -6.30
C ALA A 737 23.54 -17.31 -5.45
N VAL A 738 24.29 -18.21 -6.08
CA VAL A 738 25.35 -18.97 -5.40
C VAL A 738 26.44 -18.04 -4.86
N ALA A 739 26.89 -17.07 -5.65
CA ALA A 739 27.86 -16.07 -5.21
C ALA A 739 27.34 -15.24 -4.02
N VAL A 740 26.08 -14.81 -4.06
CA VAL A 740 25.42 -14.11 -2.93
C VAL A 740 25.42 -14.99 -1.68
N ARG A 741 25.09 -16.27 -1.79
CA ARG A 741 25.12 -17.20 -0.64
C ARG A 741 26.52 -17.29 -0.04
N GLU A 742 27.55 -17.51 -0.85
CA GLU A 742 28.92 -17.63 -0.35
C GLU A 742 29.40 -16.33 0.31
N GLU A 743 29.05 -15.19 -0.25
CA GLU A 743 29.39 -13.91 0.34
C GLU A 743 28.63 -13.66 1.66
N LEU A 744 27.35 -14.05 1.75
CA LEU A 744 26.61 -14.05 3.01
C LEU A 744 27.27 -14.90 4.07
N ARG A 745 27.71 -16.12 3.70
CA ARG A 745 28.42 -17.01 4.63
C ARG A 745 29.73 -16.39 5.12
N ARG A 746 30.48 -15.75 4.22
CA ARG A 746 31.71 -15.03 4.57
C ARG A 746 31.43 -13.88 5.55
N LEU A 747 30.40 -13.10 5.30
CA LEU A 747 29.99 -12.00 6.18
C LEU A 747 29.53 -12.51 7.55
N CYS A 748 28.75 -13.60 7.58
CA CYS A 748 28.29 -14.24 8.81
C CYS A 748 29.41 -14.80 9.69
N ALA A 749 30.57 -15.10 9.10
CA ALA A 749 31.77 -15.54 9.85
C ALA A 749 32.51 -14.38 10.53
N LEU A 750 32.17 -13.13 10.23
CA LEU A 750 32.78 -11.97 10.92
C LEU A 750 32.35 -11.94 12.40
N PRO A 751 33.26 -11.60 13.33
CA PRO A 751 32.97 -11.65 14.77
C PRO A 751 31.72 -10.88 15.19
N GLU A 752 31.46 -9.75 14.53
CA GLU A 752 30.33 -8.85 14.82
C GLU A 752 28.96 -9.48 14.49
N LEU A 753 28.90 -10.39 13.51
CA LEU A 753 27.68 -11.10 13.09
C LEU A 753 27.62 -12.51 13.70
N ALA A 754 28.75 -13.18 13.84
CA ALA A 754 28.83 -14.57 14.32
C ALA A 754 28.20 -14.77 15.71
N ALA A 755 28.27 -13.76 16.58
CA ALA A 755 27.65 -13.77 17.91
C ALA A 755 26.12 -13.92 17.89
N GLY A 756 25.46 -13.63 16.75
CA GLY A 756 24.03 -13.83 16.53
C GLY A 756 23.67 -15.19 15.99
N GLU A 757 24.65 -16.10 15.80
CA GLU A 757 24.50 -17.43 15.19
C GLU A 757 23.70 -17.38 13.88
N PRO A 758 24.11 -16.55 12.90
CA PRO A 758 23.37 -16.41 11.65
C PRO A 758 23.44 -17.71 10.83
N GLU A 759 22.33 -18.04 10.14
CA GLU A 759 22.24 -19.17 9.26
C GLU A 759 21.90 -18.71 7.83
N VAL A 760 22.59 -19.28 6.83
CA VAL A 760 22.37 -18.96 5.41
C VAL A 760 21.85 -20.18 4.68
N LEU A 761 20.62 -20.07 4.14
CA LEU A 761 19.93 -21.12 3.40
C LEU A 761 19.82 -20.78 1.90
N GLY A 762 19.63 -21.79 1.08
CA GLY A 762 19.50 -21.64 -0.37
C GLY A 762 20.84 -21.83 -1.12
N PRO A 763 20.94 -21.35 -2.40
CA PRO A 763 19.86 -20.71 -3.16
C PRO A 763 18.74 -21.68 -3.54
N ALA A 764 17.52 -21.16 -3.56
CA ALA A 764 16.33 -21.87 -4.00
C ALA A 764 15.58 -21.06 -5.07
N PRO A 765 14.86 -21.67 -6.01
CA PRO A 765 13.95 -20.92 -6.88
C PRO A 765 12.91 -20.14 -6.06
N ALA A 766 12.56 -18.93 -6.48
CA ALA A 766 11.43 -18.23 -5.85
C ALA A 766 10.12 -18.99 -6.11
N PRO A 767 9.07 -18.84 -5.26
CA PRO A 767 7.76 -19.47 -5.47
C PRO A 767 7.17 -19.21 -6.86
N VAL A 768 7.35 -18.00 -7.39
CA VAL A 768 7.15 -17.66 -8.80
C VAL A 768 8.52 -17.53 -9.45
N MET A 769 9.02 -18.62 -10.01
CA MET A 769 10.38 -18.71 -10.56
C MET A 769 10.64 -17.74 -11.71
N LYS A 770 9.62 -17.45 -12.54
CA LYS A 770 9.74 -16.55 -13.68
C LYS A 770 8.59 -15.53 -13.66
N LEU A 771 8.92 -14.25 -13.58
CA LEU A 771 7.97 -13.14 -13.57
C LEU A 771 8.45 -12.07 -14.56
N ASN A 772 7.58 -11.60 -15.46
CA ASN A 772 7.91 -10.59 -16.48
C ASN A 772 9.19 -10.92 -17.26
N ASN A 773 9.31 -12.18 -17.71
CA ASN A 773 10.47 -12.73 -18.41
C ASN A 773 11.80 -12.68 -17.65
N ARG A 774 11.76 -12.57 -16.31
CA ARG A 774 12.94 -12.64 -15.43
C ARG A 774 12.86 -13.85 -14.52
N TYR A 775 13.93 -14.64 -14.49
CA TYR A 775 14.11 -15.72 -13.53
C TYR A 775 14.48 -15.18 -12.16
N ARG A 776 14.07 -15.87 -11.09
CA ARG A 776 14.23 -15.42 -9.70
C ARG A 776 14.72 -16.57 -8.82
N TYR A 777 15.83 -16.35 -8.12
CA TYR A 777 16.38 -17.27 -7.11
C TYR A 777 16.53 -16.52 -5.79
N ARG A 778 16.34 -17.24 -4.68
CA ARG A 778 16.36 -16.69 -3.32
C ARG A 778 17.46 -17.32 -2.48
N CYS A 779 18.11 -16.52 -1.65
CA CYS A 779 18.88 -16.94 -0.48
C CYS A 779 18.22 -16.37 0.76
N LEU A 780 18.26 -17.08 1.85
CA LEU A 780 17.70 -16.66 3.13
C LEU A 780 18.83 -16.53 4.15
N LEU A 781 18.86 -15.40 4.86
CA LEU A 781 19.68 -15.21 6.06
C LEU A 781 18.74 -15.14 7.27
N VAL A 782 18.93 -16.06 8.21
CA VAL A 782 18.29 -16.09 9.53
C VAL A 782 19.22 -15.46 10.53
N GLY A 783 18.81 -14.38 11.22
CA GLY A 783 19.70 -13.68 12.14
C GLY A 783 19.01 -12.51 12.83
N LYS A 784 19.77 -11.66 13.53
CA LYS A 784 19.23 -10.45 14.18
C LYS A 784 19.20 -9.27 13.21
N ASN A 785 18.12 -8.50 13.22
CA ASN A 785 18.03 -7.24 12.48
C ASN A 785 18.63 -6.08 13.32
N ASP A 786 19.89 -6.17 13.59
CA ASP A 786 20.68 -5.14 14.28
C ASP A 786 21.48 -4.26 13.30
N ARG A 787 22.25 -3.33 13.85
CA ARG A 787 23.02 -2.39 13.03
C ARG A 787 24.12 -3.09 12.23
N PRO A 788 24.97 -4.00 12.81
CA PRO A 788 26.00 -4.71 12.05
C PRO A 788 25.41 -5.50 10.89
N THR A 789 24.31 -6.22 11.11
CA THR A 789 23.64 -7.00 10.05
C THR A 789 23.15 -6.09 8.92
N ARG A 790 22.53 -4.94 9.24
CA ARG A 790 22.07 -3.99 8.22
C ARG A 790 23.22 -3.37 7.43
N GLU A 791 24.34 -3.07 8.07
CA GLU A 791 25.54 -2.56 7.39
C GLU A 791 26.14 -3.62 6.44
N ALA A 792 26.22 -4.88 6.87
CA ALA A 792 26.67 -5.99 6.03
C ALA A 792 25.73 -6.23 4.82
N VAL A 793 24.42 -6.23 5.04
CA VAL A 793 23.43 -6.36 3.95
C VAL A 793 23.53 -5.20 2.96
N SER A 794 23.64 -3.97 3.46
CA SER A 794 23.81 -2.78 2.60
C SER A 794 25.10 -2.85 1.79
N TRP A 795 26.19 -3.33 2.39
CA TRP A 795 27.45 -3.53 1.69
C TRP A 795 27.29 -4.57 0.57
N LEU A 796 26.69 -5.74 0.87
CA LEU A 796 26.47 -6.78 -0.12
C LEU A 796 25.65 -6.30 -1.32
N LEU A 797 24.54 -5.57 -1.08
CA LEU A 797 23.70 -5.02 -2.16
C LEU A 797 24.51 -4.09 -3.08
N LYS A 798 25.38 -3.24 -2.50
CA LYS A 798 26.25 -2.34 -3.27
C LYS A 798 27.35 -3.09 -4.01
N ALA A 799 27.99 -4.06 -3.36
CA ALA A 799 29.01 -4.89 -3.99
C ALA A 799 28.43 -5.65 -5.19
N PHE A 800 27.27 -6.29 -5.03
CA PHE A 800 26.58 -6.99 -6.11
C PHE A 800 26.28 -6.07 -7.30
N ALA A 801 25.75 -4.88 -7.05
CA ALA A 801 25.38 -3.95 -8.12
C ALA A 801 26.58 -3.33 -8.85
N ASN A 802 27.74 -3.25 -8.20
CA ASN A 802 28.98 -2.72 -8.79
C ASN A 802 29.81 -3.81 -9.54
N ASP A 803 29.49 -5.07 -9.32
CA ASP A 803 30.17 -6.18 -10.02
C ASP A 803 29.70 -6.26 -11.47
N ARG A 804 30.66 -6.22 -12.41
CA ARG A 804 30.39 -6.33 -13.84
C ARG A 804 29.78 -7.68 -14.25
N ALA A 805 30.08 -8.74 -13.51
CA ALA A 805 29.51 -10.08 -13.74
C ALA A 805 27.99 -10.10 -13.54
N ASN A 806 27.46 -9.21 -12.72
CA ASN A 806 26.05 -9.10 -12.39
C ASN A 806 25.27 -8.12 -13.27
N ARG A 807 25.88 -7.64 -14.37
CA ARG A 807 25.24 -6.65 -15.27
C ARG A 807 23.94 -7.19 -15.84
N GLY A 808 22.86 -6.41 -15.71
CA GLY A 808 21.50 -6.80 -16.14
C GLY A 808 20.72 -7.65 -15.11
N MET A 809 21.35 -8.01 -13.99
CA MET A 809 20.72 -8.66 -12.85
C MET A 809 20.43 -7.67 -11.75
N ASN A 810 19.41 -7.96 -10.94
CA ASN A 810 19.04 -7.18 -9.77
C ASN A 810 19.10 -8.07 -8.52
N LEU A 811 19.60 -7.51 -7.43
CA LEU A 811 19.54 -8.08 -6.10
C LEU A 811 18.73 -7.14 -5.22
N PHE A 812 17.73 -7.66 -4.52
CA PHE A 812 16.98 -6.94 -3.51
C PHE A 812 16.75 -7.83 -2.29
N VAL A 813 16.48 -7.21 -1.16
CA VAL A 813 16.28 -7.88 0.12
C VAL A 813 14.97 -7.45 0.76
N ASP A 814 14.26 -8.43 1.32
CA ASP A 814 13.08 -8.25 2.15
C ASP A 814 13.36 -8.76 3.55
N CYS A 815 12.91 -8.05 4.56
CA CYS A 815 13.03 -8.47 5.95
C CYS A 815 11.65 -8.89 6.48
N ASN A 816 11.56 -10.12 7.04
CA ASN A 816 10.34 -10.68 7.60
C ASN A 816 9.14 -10.60 6.65
N SER A 817 9.38 -10.92 5.37
CA SER A 817 8.36 -10.80 4.33
C SER A 817 7.05 -11.50 4.73
N MET A 818 5.95 -10.83 4.48
CA MET A 818 4.62 -11.39 4.69
C MET A 818 4.17 -12.31 3.53
N GLU A 819 4.96 -12.39 2.44
CA GLU A 819 4.68 -13.24 1.27
C GLU A 819 5.61 -14.46 1.19
#